data_832fdae6ab42e0261cec7b60975b64d1
#
_entry.id   832fdae6ab42e0261cec7b60975b64d1
#
_cell.length_a   1.000
_cell.length_b   1.000
_cell.length_c   1.000
_cell.angle_alpha   90.00
_cell.angle_beta   90.00
_cell.angle_gamma   90.00
#
_symmetry.space_group_name_H-M   'P 1'
#
loop_
_entity.id
_entity.type
_entity.pdbx_description
1 polymer ?
#
loop_
_entity_poly.entity_id
_entity_poly.type
_entity_poly.pdbx_seq_one_letter_code
_entity_poly.pdbx_strand_id
1 'polypeptide(L)'
;MNGTALKIAPTQEVEAGHALFPATACQVRYWHEQKASPKASALNIAFRLQLSGPLDAASIERVLGELIGRHEILRTGFLMTGAGLRQQVWSHAPFRLEVIDLKGVDEKARLAEGERVGGLQARTPFELSSRSFFRAVWLPGSDTQGELQLTFHSLVMDGWSFAILVRELVEGLAALHAGHDPAFAEVDLHHGDYALWKEEFLASGALDRARTHWRNELRDFSRFDVPGDRPRAQERRFQGVIRSILLPAALSERLIAAAKAQGVTLFSVAAASLAMALQPAGGRTRVVMGTQMSVRDQQELEGVVGPLINTVLLCLDVQPGSSVASVTAQCGAKLSDAIAHLHLPFEEMMEMAGEVSNADRPPLCSVNFALQQSFVGVGDEVRKQDFAATTSPSFNAGALYDLNFFMVRRPEGWRISCEGDTDLYDIGTIDAYLAKWRSVLETVEIGARAAPAPAPRKDTAGIEGVGVSGFMSRAELAAKARNIVRYNENAPGTPIIALNNTAVFYELARQIGDERPLIDIPMVPEGEPRDFPQRAFQDIAADAVRLIRLARPHGPYILMGHCVLGAIALEAAQQLKREGETVELVVLNDSWCPGYRESMPWYDRQLRKLQVRADNIPRDFRKAMRGEMSMVSFLKQYRIVRVLGIADLALRLGLIHGDASEHKVAENRWYIEYLLAQQARHRPPSYDGEVQVFRSAQVLRGRLFAHELGWRPVVTGKLVVTEVPGMHDQIFRSAGAAVIGKQLRARLAGTEAGTRGAAVSGETDAPPASRLSA
;
A
#
# COMPACT_ATOMS: atom_id res chain seq x y z
N MET A 1 21.55 -19.35 17.54
CA MET A 1 20.33 -20.16 17.68
C MET A 1 19.55 -20.00 16.39
N ASN A 2 19.16 -21.09 15.80
CA ASN A 2 18.76 -21.28 14.43
C ASN A 2 17.67 -20.35 13.94
N GLY A 3 17.90 -19.75 12.75
CA GLY A 3 16.88 -19.07 11.97
C GLY A 3 15.81 -20.05 11.53
N THR A 4 14.67 -19.99 12.17
CA THR A 4 13.47 -20.67 11.75
C THR A 4 12.76 -19.73 10.77
N ALA A 5 12.91 -20.01 9.46
CA ALA A 5 11.90 -19.58 8.50
C ALA A 5 10.54 -19.95 9.09
N LEU A 6 9.58 -19.01 9.08
CA LEU A 6 8.20 -19.26 9.48
C LEU A 6 7.63 -20.38 8.58
N LYS A 7 7.91 -21.64 8.92
CA LYS A 7 7.04 -22.76 8.64
C LYS A 7 6.08 -22.80 9.82
N ILE A 8 4.97 -22.06 9.71
CA ILE A 8 3.83 -22.29 10.58
C ILE A 8 3.35 -23.68 10.26
N ALA A 9 3.62 -24.63 11.15
CA ALA A 9 3.08 -25.95 11.04
C ALA A 9 1.55 -25.85 11.12
N PRO A 10 0.79 -26.49 10.25
CA PRO A 10 -0.66 -26.54 10.36
C PRO A 10 -0.99 -27.26 11.68
N THR A 11 -1.43 -26.49 12.67
CA THR A 11 -2.00 -27.05 13.89
C THR A 11 -3.46 -27.39 13.58
N GLN A 12 -3.70 -28.66 13.43
CA GLN A 12 -4.91 -29.44 13.63
C GLN A 12 -5.46 -30.19 12.41
N GLU A 13 -5.50 -31.50 12.62
CA GLU A 13 -6.36 -32.53 12.07
C GLU A 13 -6.72 -32.43 10.58
N VAL A 14 -5.91 -33.08 9.79
CA VAL A 14 -6.27 -33.51 8.45
C VAL A 14 -7.30 -34.65 8.59
N GLU A 15 -8.55 -34.31 8.88
CA GLU A 15 -9.65 -35.22 8.58
C GLU A 15 -9.95 -35.11 7.08
N ALA A 16 -9.78 -36.21 6.38
CA ALA A 16 -10.31 -36.47 5.03
C ALA A 16 -10.29 -35.28 4.04
N GLY A 17 -9.09 -34.76 3.69
CA GLY A 17 -8.92 -33.98 2.47
C GLY A 17 -9.15 -32.48 2.57
N HIS A 18 -9.11 -31.86 3.76
CA HIS A 18 -9.14 -30.41 3.93
C HIS A 18 -8.28 -29.92 5.09
N ALA A 19 -7.84 -28.64 5.03
CA ALA A 19 -7.15 -27.94 6.09
C ALA A 19 -8.07 -26.85 6.69
N LEU A 20 -7.93 -26.56 8.00
CA LEU A 20 -8.72 -25.53 8.70
C LEU A 20 -7.84 -24.35 9.08
N PHE A 21 -8.34 -23.13 8.79
CA PHE A 21 -7.71 -21.87 9.16
C PHE A 21 -8.74 -20.97 9.87
N PRO A 22 -8.33 -19.98 10.68
CA PRO A 22 -9.26 -19.00 11.23
C PRO A 22 -9.92 -18.21 10.09
N ALA A 23 -11.18 -17.80 10.27
CA ALA A 23 -11.78 -16.81 9.39
C ALA A 23 -11.37 -15.40 9.86
N THR A 24 -11.11 -14.50 8.91
CA THR A 24 -10.85 -13.09 9.23
C THR A 24 -12.14 -12.40 9.73
N ALA A 25 -12.00 -11.28 10.44
CA ALA A 25 -13.14 -10.56 10.99
C ALA A 25 -14.18 -10.19 9.91
N CYS A 26 -13.73 -9.69 8.74
CA CYS A 26 -14.65 -9.39 7.63
C CYS A 26 -15.35 -10.65 7.09
N GLN A 27 -14.70 -11.81 7.05
CA GLN A 27 -15.34 -13.07 6.66
C GLN A 27 -16.38 -13.51 7.69
N VAL A 28 -16.09 -13.35 8.97
CA VAL A 28 -17.05 -13.64 10.05
C VAL A 28 -18.31 -12.78 9.87
N ARG A 29 -18.14 -11.47 9.64
CA ARG A 29 -19.26 -10.55 9.41
C ARG A 29 -20.06 -10.95 8.17
N TYR A 30 -19.43 -11.13 7.03
CA TYR A 30 -20.11 -11.51 5.77
C TYR A 30 -20.84 -12.86 5.88
N TRP A 31 -20.26 -13.82 6.60
CA TRP A 31 -20.91 -15.09 6.84
C TRP A 31 -22.19 -14.94 7.70
N HIS A 32 -22.15 -14.11 8.75
CA HIS A 32 -23.32 -13.83 9.57
C HIS A 32 -24.40 -13.06 8.80
N GLU A 33 -24.00 -12.07 7.99
CA GLU A 33 -24.93 -11.33 7.12
C GLU A 33 -25.64 -12.26 6.12
N GLN A 34 -24.86 -13.13 5.45
CA GLN A 34 -25.43 -14.11 4.51
C GLN A 34 -26.32 -15.14 5.23
N LYS A 35 -25.92 -15.57 6.41
CA LYS A 35 -26.74 -16.51 7.22
C LYS A 35 -28.04 -15.88 7.69
N ALA A 36 -28.03 -14.63 8.06
CA ALA A 36 -29.25 -13.89 8.46
C ALA A 36 -30.19 -13.67 7.27
N SER A 37 -29.65 -13.55 6.06
CA SER A 37 -30.42 -13.33 4.83
C SER A 37 -30.01 -14.31 3.72
N PRO A 38 -30.37 -15.61 3.81
CA PRO A 38 -29.84 -16.64 2.91
C PRO A 38 -30.20 -16.44 1.42
N LYS A 39 -31.27 -15.69 1.14
CA LYS A 39 -31.72 -15.37 -0.23
C LYS A 39 -31.12 -14.08 -0.77
N ALA A 40 -30.38 -13.33 0.03
CA ALA A 40 -29.72 -12.11 -0.41
C ALA A 40 -28.50 -12.43 -1.30
N SER A 41 -28.31 -11.59 -2.31
CA SER A 41 -27.17 -11.66 -3.24
C SER A 41 -26.25 -10.44 -3.14
N ALA A 42 -26.51 -9.52 -2.21
CA ALA A 42 -25.73 -8.27 -2.09
C ALA A 42 -24.24 -8.49 -1.76
N LEU A 43 -23.89 -9.67 -1.23
CA LEU A 43 -22.49 -10.08 -1.03
C LEU A 43 -21.86 -10.77 -2.25
N ASN A 44 -22.60 -10.93 -3.35
CA ASN A 44 -22.02 -11.40 -4.61
C ASN A 44 -21.26 -10.26 -5.28
N ILE A 45 -20.11 -10.60 -5.88
CA ILE A 45 -19.29 -9.70 -6.67
C ILE A 45 -19.25 -10.27 -8.08
N ALA A 46 -19.93 -9.60 -9.01
CA ALA A 46 -19.98 -10.01 -10.40
C ALA A 46 -19.00 -9.18 -11.24
N PHE A 47 -18.23 -9.84 -12.10
CA PHE A 47 -17.31 -9.23 -13.04
C PHE A 47 -17.65 -9.66 -14.46
N ARG A 48 -17.39 -8.76 -15.41
CA ARG A 48 -17.54 -9.01 -16.85
C ARG A 48 -16.21 -8.76 -17.53
N LEU A 49 -15.73 -9.73 -18.27
CA LEU A 49 -14.52 -9.63 -19.09
C LEU A 49 -14.88 -9.83 -20.56
N GLN A 50 -14.56 -8.84 -21.40
CA GLN A 50 -14.50 -9.03 -22.82
C GLN A 50 -13.15 -9.66 -23.14
N LEU A 51 -13.18 -10.89 -23.62
CA LEU A 51 -11.98 -11.60 -24.05
C LEU A 51 -11.82 -11.51 -25.56
N SER A 52 -10.59 -11.32 -26.00
CA SER A 52 -10.21 -11.41 -27.42
C SER A 52 -8.95 -12.27 -27.58
N GLY A 53 -8.87 -12.98 -28.71
CA GLY A 53 -7.81 -13.91 -29.04
C GLY A 53 -8.35 -15.22 -29.62
N PRO A 54 -7.52 -16.20 -29.94
CA PRO A 54 -7.97 -17.54 -30.32
C PRO A 54 -8.56 -18.28 -29.11
N LEU A 55 -9.88 -18.17 -28.94
CA LEU A 55 -10.61 -18.58 -27.73
C LEU A 55 -11.40 -19.87 -27.96
N ASP A 56 -11.24 -20.84 -27.08
CA ASP A 56 -12.09 -21.99 -26.95
C ASP A 56 -12.48 -22.26 -25.51
N ALA A 57 -13.66 -22.85 -25.31
CA ALA A 57 -14.22 -23.09 -23.98
C ALA A 57 -13.39 -24.05 -23.14
N ALA A 58 -12.75 -25.05 -23.75
CA ALA A 58 -11.96 -26.06 -23.05
C ALA A 58 -10.67 -25.44 -22.46
N SER A 59 -10.01 -24.55 -23.20
CA SER A 59 -8.85 -23.79 -22.71
C SER A 59 -9.23 -22.86 -21.56
N ILE A 60 -10.37 -22.15 -21.65
CA ILE A 60 -10.86 -21.28 -20.59
C ILE A 60 -11.19 -22.10 -19.34
N GLU A 61 -11.91 -23.21 -19.48
CA GLU A 61 -12.25 -24.12 -18.38
C GLU A 61 -10.98 -24.67 -17.69
N ARG A 62 -10.02 -25.09 -18.49
CA ARG A 62 -8.74 -25.62 -17.98
C ARG A 62 -7.98 -24.58 -17.17
N VAL A 63 -7.79 -23.35 -17.71
CA VAL A 63 -7.07 -22.29 -16.98
C VAL A 63 -7.80 -21.91 -15.69
N LEU A 64 -9.13 -21.73 -15.72
CA LEU A 64 -9.90 -21.46 -14.52
C LEU A 64 -9.78 -22.58 -13.48
N GLY A 65 -9.77 -23.83 -13.92
CA GLY A 65 -9.54 -24.99 -13.05
C GLY A 65 -8.15 -24.98 -12.40
N GLU A 66 -7.12 -24.60 -13.15
CA GLU A 66 -5.76 -24.43 -12.62
C GLU A 66 -5.68 -23.26 -11.60
N LEU A 67 -6.37 -22.14 -11.85
CA LEU A 67 -6.44 -21.03 -10.91
C LEU A 67 -7.14 -21.42 -9.60
N ILE A 68 -8.21 -22.24 -9.67
CA ILE A 68 -8.88 -22.78 -8.48
C ILE A 68 -7.93 -23.70 -7.70
N GLY A 69 -7.19 -24.55 -8.38
CA GLY A 69 -6.18 -25.42 -7.77
C GLY A 69 -5.07 -24.60 -7.10
N ARG A 70 -4.64 -23.53 -7.75
CA ARG A 70 -3.55 -22.64 -7.35
C ARG A 70 -3.90 -21.79 -6.14
N HIS A 71 -5.03 -21.09 -6.15
CA HIS A 71 -5.45 -20.17 -5.11
C HIS A 71 -6.42 -20.85 -4.14
N GLU A 72 -5.92 -21.22 -2.98
CA GLU A 72 -6.66 -21.98 -1.96
C GLU A 72 -8.01 -21.38 -1.60
N ILE A 73 -8.11 -20.05 -1.56
CA ILE A 73 -9.36 -19.35 -1.21
C ILE A 73 -10.50 -19.66 -2.20
N LEU A 74 -10.20 -19.99 -3.47
CA LEU A 74 -11.21 -20.35 -4.48
C LEU A 74 -11.81 -21.76 -4.29
N ARG A 75 -11.14 -22.59 -3.48
CA ARG A 75 -11.59 -23.93 -3.07
C ARG A 75 -11.81 -24.02 -1.55
N THR A 76 -12.23 -22.89 -0.96
CA THR A 76 -12.46 -22.74 0.47
C THR A 76 -13.95 -22.65 0.77
N GLY A 77 -14.42 -23.53 1.66
CA GLY A 77 -15.72 -23.42 2.33
C GLY A 77 -15.59 -22.80 3.72
N PHE A 78 -16.71 -22.67 4.42
CA PHE A 78 -16.74 -22.10 5.77
C PHE A 78 -17.51 -22.99 6.72
N LEU A 79 -16.93 -23.24 7.90
CA LEU A 79 -17.50 -24.10 8.91
C LEU A 79 -17.53 -23.41 10.28
N MET A 80 -18.70 -23.36 10.91
CA MET A 80 -18.82 -22.91 12.30
C MET A 80 -18.39 -24.04 13.24
N THR A 81 -17.39 -23.77 14.08
CA THR A 81 -16.86 -24.70 15.08
C THR A 81 -17.03 -24.15 16.49
N GLY A 82 -16.69 -24.92 17.51
CA GLY A 82 -16.65 -24.43 18.89
C GLY A 82 -15.61 -23.30 19.11
N ALA A 83 -14.61 -23.17 18.24
CA ALA A 83 -13.60 -22.11 18.24
C ALA A 83 -13.94 -20.95 17.28
N GLY A 84 -15.19 -20.83 16.82
CA GLY A 84 -15.64 -19.81 15.88
C GLY A 84 -15.67 -20.27 14.42
N LEU A 85 -15.85 -19.32 13.51
CA LEU A 85 -15.87 -19.59 12.07
C LEU A 85 -14.47 -19.95 11.56
N ARG A 86 -14.39 -21.04 10.79
CA ARG A 86 -13.15 -21.52 10.19
C ARG A 86 -13.26 -21.57 8.65
N GLN A 87 -12.20 -21.21 7.98
CA GLN A 87 -11.99 -21.49 6.56
C GLN A 87 -11.65 -22.97 6.41
N GLN A 88 -12.36 -23.67 5.56
CA GLN A 88 -12.18 -25.08 5.25
C GLN A 88 -11.61 -25.19 3.83
N VAL A 89 -10.27 -25.30 3.73
CA VAL A 89 -9.56 -25.36 2.46
C VAL A 89 -9.53 -26.79 1.97
N TRP A 90 -10.24 -27.09 0.89
CA TRP A 90 -10.31 -28.41 0.30
C TRP A 90 -9.09 -28.69 -0.59
N SER A 91 -8.65 -29.94 -0.65
CA SER A 91 -7.60 -30.35 -1.59
C SER A 91 -8.01 -30.18 -3.06
N HIS A 92 -9.32 -30.28 -3.32
CA HIS A 92 -9.92 -30.11 -4.65
C HIS A 92 -11.34 -29.56 -4.54
N ALA A 93 -11.73 -28.68 -5.46
CA ALA A 93 -13.12 -28.24 -5.66
C ALA A 93 -13.53 -28.54 -7.11
N PRO A 94 -14.65 -29.24 -7.33
CA PRO A 94 -15.13 -29.48 -8.68
C PRO A 94 -15.51 -28.15 -9.34
N PHE A 95 -15.07 -27.98 -10.58
CA PHE A 95 -15.41 -26.80 -11.39
C PHE A 95 -15.80 -27.24 -12.79
N ARG A 96 -16.81 -26.58 -13.33
CA ARG A 96 -17.22 -26.69 -14.72
C ARG A 96 -17.64 -25.32 -15.26
N LEU A 97 -17.13 -24.99 -16.44
CA LEU A 97 -17.51 -23.76 -17.13
C LEU A 97 -18.88 -23.94 -17.79
N GLU A 98 -19.83 -23.10 -17.42
CA GLU A 98 -21.09 -23.00 -18.17
C GLU A 98 -20.83 -22.27 -19.49
N VAL A 99 -21.33 -22.82 -20.61
CA VAL A 99 -21.16 -22.22 -21.93
C VAL A 99 -22.51 -21.96 -22.56
N ILE A 100 -22.75 -20.74 -22.99
CA ILE A 100 -23.94 -20.31 -23.72
C ILE A 100 -23.49 -19.78 -25.05
N ASP A 101 -23.58 -20.57 -26.11
CA ASP A 101 -23.07 -20.23 -27.44
C ASP A 101 -23.92 -19.15 -28.09
N LEU A 102 -23.32 -18.01 -28.35
CA LEU A 102 -23.91 -16.85 -29.00
C LEU A 102 -23.26 -16.55 -30.37
N LYS A 103 -22.51 -17.48 -30.95
CA LYS A 103 -21.95 -17.35 -32.29
C LYS A 103 -23.05 -17.25 -33.32
N GLY A 104 -22.91 -16.28 -34.24
CA GLY A 104 -23.92 -16.05 -35.28
C GLY A 104 -25.16 -15.30 -34.82
N VAL A 105 -25.29 -14.99 -33.53
CA VAL A 105 -26.35 -14.14 -33.01
C VAL A 105 -25.99 -12.67 -33.26
N ASP A 106 -26.98 -11.85 -33.67
CA ASP A 106 -26.77 -10.43 -33.88
C ASP A 106 -26.30 -9.72 -32.57
N GLU A 107 -25.57 -8.63 -32.72
CA GLU A 107 -24.93 -7.93 -31.61
C GLU A 107 -25.92 -7.49 -30.51
N LYS A 108 -27.07 -6.98 -30.91
CA LYS A 108 -28.11 -6.49 -29.99
C LYS A 108 -28.69 -7.64 -29.15
N ALA A 109 -29.00 -8.77 -29.78
CA ALA A 109 -29.51 -9.95 -29.12
C ALA A 109 -28.44 -10.58 -28.22
N ARG A 110 -27.15 -10.60 -28.66
CA ARG A 110 -26.01 -11.05 -27.85
C ARG A 110 -25.83 -10.20 -26.61
N LEU A 111 -25.86 -8.87 -26.72
CA LEU A 111 -25.77 -7.97 -25.57
C LEU A 111 -26.95 -8.18 -24.62
N ALA A 112 -28.18 -8.33 -25.13
CA ALA A 112 -29.36 -8.57 -24.30
C ALA A 112 -29.27 -9.91 -23.53
N GLU A 113 -28.77 -10.97 -24.18
CA GLU A 113 -28.58 -12.27 -23.51
C GLU A 113 -27.43 -12.20 -22.48
N GLY A 114 -26.33 -11.52 -22.78
CA GLY A 114 -25.25 -11.26 -21.81
C GLY A 114 -25.77 -10.52 -20.56
N GLU A 115 -26.60 -9.48 -20.75
CA GLU A 115 -27.25 -8.77 -19.64
C GLU A 115 -28.18 -9.68 -18.81
N ARG A 116 -29.00 -10.51 -19.49
CA ARG A 116 -29.92 -11.43 -18.83
C ARG A 116 -29.17 -12.47 -18.00
N VAL A 117 -28.17 -13.12 -18.58
CA VAL A 117 -27.36 -14.17 -17.93
C VAL A 117 -26.59 -13.59 -16.75
N GLY A 118 -25.86 -12.49 -16.97
CA GLY A 118 -25.06 -11.87 -15.92
C GLY A 118 -25.90 -11.32 -14.78
N GLY A 119 -27.06 -10.73 -15.08
CA GLY A 119 -28.03 -10.32 -14.06
C GLY A 119 -28.54 -11.49 -13.23
N LEU A 120 -28.80 -12.65 -13.86
CA LEU A 120 -29.19 -13.88 -13.16
C LEU A 120 -28.06 -14.40 -12.26
N GLN A 121 -26.85 -14.53 -12.81
CA GLN A 121 -25.68 -15.00 -12.05
C GLN A 121 -25.37 -14.09 -10.85
N ALA A 122 -25.40 -12.77 -11.04
CA ALA A 122 -25.15 -11.81 -9.97
C ALA A 122 -26.17 -11.91 -8.83
N ARG A 123 -27.45 -12.18 -9.15
CA ARG A 123 -28.55 -12.23 -8.17
C ARG A 123 -28.84 -13.64 -7.64
N THR A 124 -28.13 -14.67 -8.09
CA THR A 124 -28.25 -16.01 -7.53
C THR A 124 -27.38 -16.14 -6.28
N PRO A 125 -27.94 -16.35 -5.08
CA PRO A 125 -27.15 -16.49 -3.86
C PRO A 125 -26.19 -17.69 -3.92
N PHE A 126 -25.14 -17.66 -3.10
CA PHE A 126 -24.31 -18.82 -2.80
C PHE A 126 -24.84 -19.52 -1.54
N GLU A 127 -24.80 -20.85 -1.57
CA GLU A 127 -25.06 -21.66 -0.38
C GLU A 127 -23.83 -21.64 0.54
N LEU A 128 -24.03 -21.29 1.84
CA LEU A 128 -22.93 -21.23 2.81
C LEU A 128 -22.26 -22.59 3.07
N SER A 129 -22.91 -23.69 2.71
CA SER A 129 -22.35 -25.05 2.75
C SER A 129 -21.48 -25.42 1.54
N SER A 130 -21.34 -24.52 0.57
CA SER A 130 -20.54 -24.76 -0.65
C SER A 130 -19.06 -24.91 -0.32
N ARG A 131 -18.37 -25.75 -1.11
CA ARG A 131 -16.90 -25.90 -1.09
C ARG A 131 -16.17 -24.83 -1.91
N SER A 132 -16.92 -24.09 -2.74
CA SER A 132 -16.41 -22.99 -3.57
C SER A 132 -17.48 -21.90 -3.67
N PHE A 133 -17.03 -20.66 -3.63
CA PHE A 133 -17.86 -19.47 -3.75
C PHE A 133 -17.54 -18.74 -5.07
N PHE A 134 -17.43 -19.51 -6.15
CA PHE A 134 -17.07 -19.05 -7.50
C PHE A 134 -17.95 -19.70 -8.56
N ARG A 135 -18.43 -18.94 -9.53
CA ARG A 135 -19.16 -19.37 -10.73
C ARG A 135 -18.62 -18.64 -11.95
N ALA A 136 -18.62 -19.29 -13.11
CA ALA A 136 -18.20 -18.71 -14.37
C ALA A 136 -19.15 -19.13 -15.51
N VAL A 137 -19.47 -18.19 -16.40
CA VAL A 137 -20.22 -18.43 -17.63
C VAL A 137 -19.44 -17.84 -18.80
N TRP A 138 -19.23 -18.63 -19.85
CA TRP A 138 -18.62 -18.20 -21.09
C TRP A 138 -19.68 -18.01 -22.18
N LEU A 139 -19.68 -16.84 -22.80
CA LEU A 139 -20.58 -16.45 -23.89
C LEU A 139 -19.76 -16.12 -25.14
N PRO A 140 -19.37 -17.13 -25.96
CA PRO A 140 -18.65 -16.91 -27.21
C PRO A 140 -19.52 -16.14 -28.21
N GLY A 141 -19.01 -15.00 -28.69
CA GLY A 141 -19.62 -14.24 -29.79
C GLY A 141 -19.03 -14.60 -31.17
N SER A 142 -17.76 -15.10 -31.14
CA SER A 142 -17.03 -15.62 -32.29
C SER A 142 -15.91 -16.54 -31.83
N ASP A 143 -15.07 -17.05 -32.74
CA ASP A 143 -13.88 -17.84 -32.38
C ASP A 143 -12.76 -16.99 -31.77
N THR A 144 -12.86 -15.66 -31.89
CA THR A 144 -11.84 -14.73 -31.41
C THR A 144 -12.33 -13.70 -30.40
N GLN A 145 -13.61 -13.69 -30.06
CA GLN A 145 -14.22 -12.74 -29.14
C GLN A 145 -15.37 -13.36 -28.37
N GLY A 146 -15.48 -13.02 -27.09
CA GLY A 146 -16.62 -13.40 -26.25
C GLY A 146 -16.59 -12.71 -24.91
N GLU A 147 -17.65 -12.91 -24.14
CA GLU A 147 -17.76 -12.39 -22.77
C GLU A 147 -17.63 -13.52 -21.74
N LEU A 148 -16.68 -13.38 -20.81
CA LEU A 148 -16.55 -14.24 -19.64
C LEU A 148 -17.15 -13.51 -18.43
N GLN A 149 -18.18 -14.08 -17.85
CA GLN A 149 -18.84 -13.58 -16.65
C GLN A 149 -18.38 -14.41 -15.44
N LEU A 150 -17.84 -13.74 -14.44
CA LEU A 150 -17.30 -14.35 -13.23
C LEU A 150 -18.08 -13.81 -12.02
N THR A 151 -18.60 -14.69 -11.19
CA THR A 151 -19.31 -14.30 -9.97
C THR A 151 -18.67 -14.98 -8.76
N PHE A 152 -18.31 -14.17 -7.78
CA PHE A 152 -17.72 -14.60 -6.51
C PHE A 152 -18.61 -14.12 -5.35
N HIS A 153 -18.40 -14.73 -4.19
CA HIS A 153 -18.91 -14.20 -2.94
C HIS A 153 -17.84 -13.35 -2.23
N SER A 154 -18.23 -12.30 -1.51
CA SER A 154 -17.32 -11.44 -0.74
C SER A 154 -16.50 -12.18 0.34
N LEU A 155 -16.87 -13.41 0.68
CA LEU A 155 -16.09 -14.28 1.57
C LEU A 155 -14.74 -14.70 0.98
N VAL A 156 -14.59 -14.68 -0.36
CA VAL A 156 -13.41 -15.23 -1.05
C VAL A 156 -12.74 -14.26 -2.02
N MET A 157 -13.30 -13.06 -2.23
CA MET A 157 -12.84 -12.17 -3.30
C MET A 157 -12.90 -10.70 -2.89
N ASP A 158 -11.93 -9.93 -3.40
CA ASP A 158 -11.96 -8.47 -3.48
C ASP A 158 -11.51 -7.98 -4.86
N GLY A 159 -11.57 -6.66 -5.09
CA GLY A 159 -11.21 -6.10 -6.39
C GLY A 159 -9.73 -6.25 -6.76
N TRP A 160 -8.83 -6.27 -5.78
CA TRP A 160 -7.39 -6.50 -6.00
C TRP A 160 -7.13 -7.93 -6.47
N SER A 161 -7.73 -8.91 -5.79
CA SER A 161 -7.65 -10.33 -6.13
C SER A 161 -8.14 -10.61 -7.53
N PHE A 162 -9.19 -9.91 -7.98
CA PHE A 162 -9.70 -10.03 -9.34
C PHE A 162 -8.64 -9.63 -10.39
N ALA A 163 -7.88 -8.57 -10.15
CA ALA A 163 -6.79 -8.16 -11.04
C ALA A 163 -5.70 -9.23 -11.18
N ILE A 164 -5.40 -9.96 -10.09
CA ILE A 164 -4.45 -11.09 -10.13
C ILE A 164 -5.00 -12.19 -11.02
N LEU A 165 -6.26 -12.61 -10.79
CA LEU A 165 -6.88 -13.69 -11.55
C LEU A 165 -7.00 -13.38 -13.05
N VAL A 166 -7.34 -12.13 -13.43
CA VAL A 166 -7.44 -11.74 -14.85
C VAL A 166 -6.08 -11.81 -15.54
N ARG A 167 -5.02 -11.38 -14.86
CA ARG A 167 -3.65 -11.45 -15.39
C ARG A 167 -3.23 -12.90 -15.61
N GLU A 168 -3.42 -13.75 -14.60
CA GLU A 168 -3.10 -15.16 -14.69
C GLU A 168 -3.97 -15.90 -15.72
N LEU A 169 -5.25 -15.55 -15.86
CA LEU A 169 -6.13 -16.08 -16.91
C LEU A 169 -5.56 -15.83 -18.31
N VAL A 170 -5.20 -14.57 -18.60
CA VAL A 170 -4.65 -14.18 -19.92
C VAL A 170 -3.29 -14.84 -20.15
N GLU A 171 -2.44 -14.94 -19.13
CA GLU A 171 -1.16 -15.65 -19.21
C GLU A 171 -1.35 -17.15 -19.46
N GLY A 172 -2.28 -17.78 -18.76
CA GLY A 172 -2.59 -19.19 -18.93
C GLY A 172 -3.14 -19.54 -20.33
N LEU A 173 -4.06 -18.72 -20.85
CA LEU A 173 -4.59 -18.86 -22.21
C LEU A 173 -3.49 -18.72 -23.27
N ALA A 174 -2.59 -17.74 -23.11
CA ALA A 174 -1.47 -17.54 -24.01
C ALA A 174 -0.50 -18.74 -23.99
N ALA A 175 -0.23 -19.31 -22.83
CA ALA A 175 0.62 -20.50 -22.67
C ALA A 175 0.02 -21.73 -23.37
N LEU A 176 -1.27 -22.02 -23.14
CA LEU A 176 -1.96 -23.15 -23.76
C LEU A 176 -1.98 -23.02 -25.29
N HIS A 177 -2.25 -21.83 -25.82
CA HIS A 177 -2.24 -21.59 -27.26
C HIS A 177 -0.85 -21.80 -27.88
N ALA A 178 0.21 -21.48 -27.15
CA ALA A 178 1.59 -21.75 -27.55
C ALA A 178 2.00 -23.24 -27.40
N GLY A 179 1.08 -24.12 -26.97
CA GLY A 179 1.33 -25.55 -26.78
C GLY A 179 2.07 -25.90 -25.50
N HIS A 180 2.06 -25.02 -24.52
CA HIS A 180 2.70 -25.20 -23.22
C HIS A 180 1.67 -25.22 -22.09
N ASP A 181 1.96 -25.95 -21.02
CA ASP A 181 1.18 -25.84 -19.79
C ASP A 181 1.40 -24.46 -19.14
N PRO A 182 0.38 -23.85 -18.51
CA PRO A 182 0.54 -22.61 -17.77
C PRO A 182 1.60 -22.78 -16.67
N ALA A 183 2.62 -21.93 -16.70
CA ALA A 183 3.73 -21.95 -15.74
C ALA A 183 3.65 -20.73 -14.84
N PHE A 184 2.72 -20.74 -13.89
CA PHE A 184 2.57 -19.68 -12.91
C PHE A 184 3.70 -19.72 -11.86
N ALA A 185 4.15 -18.56 -11.40
CA ALA A 185 5.08 -18.47 -10.26
C ALA A 185 4.43 -19.07 -9.01
N GLU A 186 5.21 -19.69 -8.12
CA GLU A 186 4.68 -20.26 -6.86
C GLU A 186 3.98 -19.19 -6.02
N VAL A 187 2.88 -19.56 -5.34
CA VAL A 187 2.19 -18.67 -4.40
C VAL A 187 2.87 -18.78 -3.05
N ASP A 188 3.56 -17.72 -2.64
CA ASP A 188 4.34 -17.69 -1.39
C ASP A 188 3.44 -17.71 -0.15
N LEU A 189 2.29 -17.02 -0.20
CA LEU A 189 1.32 -16.90 0.89
C LEU A 189 -0.11 -17.05 0.36
N HIS A 190 -0.90 -17.86 1.07
CA HIS A 190 -2.33 -17.99 0.85
C HIS A 190 -3.16 -17.17 1.85
N HIS A 191 -4.45 -17.05 1.59
CA HIS A 191 -5.35 -16.32 2.49
C HIS A 191 -5.45 -16.95 3.89
N GLY A 192 -5.30 -18.27 3.99
CA GLY A 192 -5.25 -18.97 5.28
C GLY A 192 -4.06 -18.54 6.13
N ASP A 193 -2.87 -18.38 5.51
CA ASP A 193 -1.65 -17.91 6.17
C ASP A 193 -1.81 -16.46 6.68
N TYR A 194 -2.41 -15.60 5.83
CA TYR A 194 -2.77 -14.24 6.23
C TYR A 194 -3.71 -14.23 7.43
N ALA A 195 -4.72 -15.10 7.45
CA ALA A 195 -5.68 -15.16 8.54
C ALA A 195 -5.05 -15.59 9.86
N LEU A 196 -4.12 -16.57 9.84
CA LEU A 196 -3.31 -16.95 11.01
C LEU A 196 -2.45 -15.80 11.51
N TRP A 197 -1.69 -15.17 10.62
CA TRP A 197 -0.90 -14.00 10.97
C TRP A 197 -1.76 -12.87 11.55
N LYS A 198 -2.95 -12.64 10.99
CA LYS A 198 -3.87 -11.59 11.44
C LYS A 198 -4.40 -11.87 12.85
N GLU A 199 -4.75 -13.13 13.15
CA GLU A 199 -5.19 -13.55 14.50
C GLU A 199 -4.10 -13.28 15.55
N GLU A 200 -2.84 -13.65 15.26
CA GLU A 200 -1.69 -13.35 16.13
C GLU A 200 -1.43 -11.84 16.27
N PHE A 201 -1.53 -11.11 15.17
CA PHE A 201 -1.35 -9.65 15.15
C PHE A 201 -2.39 -8.93 16.01
N LEU A 202 -3.65 -9.35 15.96
CA LEU A 202 -4.73 -8.80 16.79
C LEU A 202 -4.51 -9.05 18.28
N ALA A 203 -3.93 -10.21 18.64
CA ALA A 203 -3.62 -10.59 20.02
C ALA A 203 -2.35 -9.91 20.58
N SER A 204 -1.49 -9.36 19.73
CA SER A 204 -0.15 -8.86 20.13
C SER A 204 -0.14 -7.50 20.86
N GLY A 205 -1.29 -6.81 20.96
CA GLY A 205 -1.35 -5.42 21.47
C GLY A 205 -0.90 -4.35 20.46
N ALA A 206 -0.47 -4.73 19.25
CA ALA A 206 0.01 -3.80 18.21
C ALA A 206 -1.05 -2.76 17.79
N LEU A 207 -2.33 -3.03 18.05
CA LEU A 207 -3.45 -2.17 17.68
C LEU A 207 -3.95 -1.23 18.79
N ASP A 208 -3.28 -1.14 19.93
CA ASP A 208 -3.76 -0.33 21.06
C ASP A 208 -3.85 1.17 20.72
N ARG A 209 -2.95 1.66 19.85
CA ARG A 209 -3.03 3.04 19.32
C ARG A 209 -4.25 3.19 18.40
N ALA A 210 -4.48 2.23 17.53
CA ALA A 210 -5.64 2.24 16.64
C ALA A 210 -6.94 2.17 17.46
N ARG A 211 -6.98 1.33 18.52
CA ARG A 211 -8.09 1.29 19.47
C ARG A 211 -8.33 2.62 20.16
N THR A 212 -7.25 3.29 20.59
CA THR A 212 -7.33 4.61 21.23
C THR A 212 -7.83 5.67 20.26
N HIS A 213 -7.30 5.71 19.03
CA HIS A 213 -7.74 6.63 17.98
C HIS A 213 -9.23 6.46 17.67
N TRP A 214 -9.66 5.25 17.33
CA TRP A 214 -11.06 5.01 16.97
C TRP A 214 -12.02 5.20 18.14
N ARG A 215 -11.62 4.87 19.38
CA ARG A 215 -12.43 5.17 20.58
C ARG A 215 -12.65 6.67 20.76
N ASN A 216 -11.64 7.49 20.45
CA ASN A 216 -11.77 8.95 20.49
C ASN A 216 -12.62 9.50 19.33
N GLU A 217 -12.42 8.96 18.13
CA GLU A 217 -13.17 9.36 16.94
C GLU A 217 -14.66 8.99 17.04
N LEU A 218 -14.95 7.85 17.63
CA LEU A 218 -16.31 7.32 17.83
C LEU A 218 -16.93 7.72 19.18
N ARG A 219 -16.24 8.55 19.99
CA ARG A 219 -16.84 9.13 21.20
C ARG A 219 -18.07 9.93 20.80
N ASP A 220 -19.18 9.71 21.48
CA ASP A 220 -20.45 10.36 21.17
C ASP A 220 -20.93 10.11 19.72
N PHE A 221 -20.63 8.91 19.21
CA PHE A 221 -21.02 8.51 17.86
C PHE A 221 -22.53 8.70 17.67
N SER A 222 -22.89 9.41 16.62
CA SER A 222 -24.26 9.56 16.15
C SER A 222 -24.34 9.14 14.71
N ARG A 223 -25.15 8.16 14.44
CA ARG A 223 -25.33 7.62 13.10
C ARG A 223 -25.80 8.70 12.13
N PHE A 224 -25.22 8.70 10.96
CA PHE A 224 -25.63 9.50 9.83
C PHE A 224 -26.45 8.66 8.85
N ASP A 225 -27.74 8.96 8.76
CA ASP A 225 -28.64 8.36 7.80
C ASP A 225 -29.15 9.44 6.83
N VAL A 226 -29.19 9.11 5.54
CA VAL A 226 -29.82 9.94 4.52
C VAL A 226 -31.32 9.60 4.53
N PRO A 227 -32.22 10.60 4.58
CA PRO A 227 -33.66 10.35 4.58
C PRO A 227 -34.11 9.58 3.34
N GLY A 228 -34.87 8.51 3.55
CA GLY A 228 -35.46 7.73 2.47
C GLY A 228 -36.84 8.27 2.06
N ASP A 229 -37.33 7.89 0.88
CA ASP A 229 -38.68 8.16 0.39
C ASP A 229 -39.69 7.27 1.08
N ARG A 230 -39.24 6.14 1.65
CA ARG A 230 -40.07 5.13 2.32
C ARG A 230 -39.58 4.85 3.74
N PRO A 231 -40.46 4.46 4.66
CA PRO A 231 -40.05 3.97 5.96
C PRO A 231 -39.20 2.71 5.83
N ARG A 232 -38.18 2.56 6.68
CA ARG A 232 -37.31 1.40 6.72
C ARG A 232 -38.12 0.14 7.10
N ALA A 233 -37.90 -0.94 6.35
CA ALA A 233 -38.46 -2.24 6.66
C ALA A 233 -37.77 -2.86 7.89
N GLN A 234 -38.45 -3.80 8.57
CA GLN A 234 -37.85 -4.52 9.71
C GLN A 234 -36.69 -5.43 9.28
N GLU A 235 -36.75 -5.95 8.06
CA GLU A 235 -35.69 -6.75 7.45
C GLU A 235 -35.37 -6.22 6.06
N ARG A 236 -34.09 -6.12 5.73
CA ARG A 236 -33.58 -5.67 4.41
C ARG A 236 -33.79 -6.78 3.37
N ARG A 237 -34.28 -6.42 2.21
CA ARG A 237 -34.37 -7.33 1.05
C ARG A 237 -33.16 -7.18 0.12
N PHE A 238 -32.26 -6.22 0.39
CA PHE A 238 -31.06 -5.92 -0.38
C PHE A 238 -31.31 -5.64 -1.86
N GLN A 239 -32.48 -5.09 -2.19
CA GLN A 239 -32.84 -4.74 -3.56
C GLN A 239 -32.12 -3.45 -3.94
N GLY A 240 -31.38 -3.45 -5.05
CA GLY A 240 -30.61 -2.30 -5.44
C GLY A 240 -30.72 -1.96 -6.92
N VAL A 241 -30.49 -0.68 -7.24
CA VAL A 241 -30.34 -0.17 -8.59
C VAL A 241 -29.11 0.72 -8.67
N ILE A 242 -28.35 0.61 -9.77
CA ILE A 242 -27.20 1.49 -10.04
C ILE A 242 -27.60 2.56 -11.03
N ARG A 243 -27.36 3.83 -10.66
CA ARG A 243 -27.48 4.99 -11.54
C ARG A 243 -26.11 5.62 -11.75
N SER A 244 -25.88 6.23 -12.91
CA SER A 244 -24.53 6.74 -13.25
C SER A 244 -24.59 8.00 -14.10
N ILE A 245 -23.58 8.87 -13.93
CA ILE A 245 -23.35 10.06 -14.73
C ILE A 245 -21.87 10.07 -15.17
N LEU A 246 -21.61 10.20 -16.47
CA LEU A 246 -20.27 10.45 -16.99
C LEU A 246 -19.92 11.92 -16.75
N LEU A 247 -18.76 12.17 -16.14
CA LEU A 247 -18.27 13.52 -15.92
C LEU A 247 -17.59 14.04 -17.22
N PRO A 248 -17.81 15.32 -17.59
CA PRO A 248 -17.06 15.93 -18.67
C PRO A 248 -15.55 15.87 -18.46
N ALA A 249 -14.76 15.63 -19.53
CA ALA A 249 -13.31 15.53 -19.43
C ALA A 249 -12.67 16.76 -18.76
N ALA A 250 -13.10 17.96 -19.13
CA ALA A 250 -12.62 19.22 -18.55
C ALA A 250 -12.89 19.31 -17.03
N LEU A 251 -14.03 18.77 -16.55
CA LEU A 251 -14.31 18.69 -15.12
C LEU A 251 -13.36 17.70 -14.44
N SER A 252 -13.16 16.53 -15.03
CA SER A 252 -12.26 15.49 -14.50
C SER A 252 -10.82 16.01 -14.34
N GLU A 253 -10.29 16.69 -15.37
CA GLU A 253 -8.97 17.32 -15.35
C GLU A 253 -8.87 18.41 -14.26
N ARG A 254 -9.90 19.24 -14.14
CA ARG A 254 -9.97 20.28 -13.10
C ARG A 254 -9.95 19.68 -11.69
N LEU A 255 -10.69 18.59 -11.43
CA LEU A 255 -10.70 17.91 -10.14
C LEU A 255 -9.33 17.32 -9.78
N ILE A 256 -8.64 16.71 -10.74
CA ILE A 256 -7.28 16.19 -10.56
C ILE A 256 -6.30 17.32 -10.28
N ALA A 257 -6.39 18.43 -11.03
CA ALA A 257 -5.54 19.60 -10.82
C ALA A 257 -5.80 20.26 -9.46
N ALA A 258 -7.07 20.36 -9.02
CA ALA A 258 -7.44 20.89 -7.71
C ALA A 258 -6.92 20.02 -6.56
N ALA A 259 -7.02 18.70 -6.68
CA ALA A 259 -6.46 17.76 -5.71
C ALA A 259 -4.94 17.96 -5.58
N LYS A 260 -4.23 18.02 -6.72
CA LYS A 260 -2.79 18.28 -6.76
C LYS A 260 -2.42 19.64 -6.14
N ALA A 261 -3.15 20.69 -6.47
CA ALA A 261 -2.91 22.03 -5.94
C ALA A 261 -3.09 22.12 -4.41
N GLN A 262 -4.00 21.33 -3.85
CA GLN A 262 -4.24 21.24 -2.40
C GLN A 262 -3.34 20.21 -1.69
N GLY A 263 -2.55 19.41 -2.42
CA GLY A 263 -1.71 18.36 -1.87
C GLY A 263 -2.53 17.20 -1.26
N VAL A 264 -3.71 16.92 -1.82
CA VAL A 264 -4.58 15.82 -1.39
C VAL A 264 -4.89 14.89 -2.56
N THR A 265 -5.51 13.74 -2.28
CA THR A 265 -5.92 12.78 -3.32
C THR A 265 -7.22 13.21 -4.00
N LEU A 266 -7.44 12.75 -5.24
CA LEU A 266 -8.74 12.89 -5.91
C LEU A 266 -9.88 12.25 -5.07
N PHE A 267 -9.58 11.18 -4.34
CA PHE A 267 -10.50 10.59 -3.38
C PHE A 267 -11.01 11.62 -2.37
N SER A 268 -10.10 12.40 -1.76
CA SER A 268 -10.45 13.40 -0.75
C SER A 268 -11.34 14.50 -1.31
N VAL A 269 -11.09 14.95 -2.56
CA VAL A 269 -11.94 15.93 -3.25
C VAL A 269 -13.34 15.36 -3.51
N ALA A 270 -13.41 14.15 -4.02
CA ALA A 270 -14.67 13.50 -4.36
C ALA A 270 -15.49 13.17 -3.11
N ALA A 271 -14.87 12.61 -2.06
CA ALA A 271 -15.55 12.30 -0.79
C ALA A 271 -16.04 13.55 -0.06
N ALA A 272 -15.24 14.62 -0.01
CA ALA A 272 -15.64 15.90 0.56
C ALA A 272 -16.83 16.51 -0.18
N SER A 273 -16.78 16.51 -1.52
CA SER A 273 -17.90 16.99 -2.35
C SER A 273 -19.16 16.17 -2.15
N LEU A 274 -19.03 14.83 -1.99
CA LEU A 274 -20.17 13.97 -1.67
C LEU A 274 -20.74 14.27 -0.29
N ALA A 275 -19.91 14.41 0.73
CA ALA A 275 -20.35 14.78 2.08
C ALA A 275 -21.14 16.10 2.08
N MET A 276 -20.69 17.10 1.33
CA MET A 276 -21.42 18.37 1.16
C MET A 276 -22.73 18.18 0.41
N ALA A 277 -22.75 17.32 -0.61
CA ALA A 277 -23.98 17.00 -1.34
C ALA A 277 -25.03 16.26 -0.48
N LEU A 278 -24.59 15.46 0.48
CA LEU A 278 -25.44 14.69 1.38
C LEU A 278 -25.78 15.44 2.68
N GLN A 279 -25.18 16.62 2.92
CA GLN A 279 -25.43 17.39 4.14
C GLN A 279 -26.93 17.51 4.42
N PRO A 280 -27.39 17.08 5.61
CA PRO A 280 -28.82 17.09 5.94
C PRO A 280 -29.32 18.52 6.18
N ALA A 281 -30.57 18.78 5.78
CA ALA A 281 -31.29 19.97 6.24
C ALA A 281 -31.58 19.79 7.74
N GLY A 282 -31.42 20.84 8.55
CA GLY A 282 -31.84 20.79 9.95
C GLY A 282 -30.75 20.82 11.01
N GLY A 283 -29.54 21.31 10.68
CA GLY A 283 -28.52 21.69 11.67
C GLY A 283 -27.57 20.58 12.12
N ARG A 284 -27.72 19.34 11.65
CA ARG A 284 -26.69 18.33 11.82
C ARG A 284 -25.53 18.61 10.86
N THR A 285 -24.31 18.65 11.39
CA THR A 285 -23.12 18.99 10.62
C THR A 285 -22.22 17.78 10.33
N ARG A 286 -22.33 16.72 11.12
CA ARG A 286 -21.49 15.53 10.99
C ARG A 286 -22.06 14.55 9.96
N VAL A 287 -21.26 14.29 8.90
CA VAL A 287 -21.52 13.29 7.87
C VAL A 287 -20.57 12.12 8.10
N VAL A 288 -21.11 10.91 8.17
CA VAL A 288 -20.34 9.68 8.36
C VAL A 288 -20.51 8.81 7.12
N MET A 289 -19.39 8.47 6.50
CA MET A 289 -19.35 7.57 5.34
C MET A 289 -18.36 6.45 5.59
N GLY A 290 -18.71 5.24 5.17
CA GLY A 290 -17.77 4.13 5.09
C GLY A 290 -16.93 4.21 3.82
N THR A 291 -15.70 3.69 3.86
CA THR A 291 -14.92 3.40 2.68
C THR A 291 -14.15 2.11 2.87
N GLN A 292 -14.13 1.27 1.85
CA GLN A 292 -13.40 0.01 1.86
C GLN A 292 -11.98 0.25 1.35
N MET A 293 -11.00 -0.23 2.11
CA MET A 293 -9.58 -0.08 1.81
C MET A 293 -8.88 -1.42 1.84
N SER A 294 -7.94 -1.62 0.92
CA SER A 294 -7.06 -2.80 0.94
C SER A 294 -6.10 -2.72 2.11
N VAL A 295 -5.93 -3.83 2.83
CA VAL A 295 -4.94 -3.98 3.92
C VAL A 295 -3.63 -4.62 3.42
N ARG A 296 -3.37 -4.58 2.12
CA ARG A 296 -2.13 -5.04 1.48
C ARG A 296 -1.06 -3.95 1.55
N ASP A 297 -0.62 -3.64 2.74
CA ASP A 297 0.43 -2.65 3.03
C ASP A 297 1.85 -3.26 3.05
N GLN A 298 1.94 -4.58 2.83
CA GLN A 298 3.19 -5.34 2.73
C GLN A 298 3.26 -6.00 1.35
N GLN A 299 4.45 -6.01 0.76
CA GLN A 299 4.68 -6.59 -0.57
C GLN A 299 4.29 -8.07 -0.64
N GLU A 300 4.50 -8.81 0.44
CA GLU A 300 4.15 -10.22 0.57
C GLU A 300 2.64 -10.47 0.43
N LEU A 301 1.81 -9.48 0.76
CA LEU A 301 0.34 -9.57 0.65
C LEU A 301 -0.18 -9.19 -0.73
N GLU A 302 0.64 -8.56 -1.59
CA GLU A 302 0.21 -8.12 -2.94
C GLU A 302 -0.22 -9.29 -3.83
N GLY A 303 0.41 -10.47 -3.68
CA GLY A 303 0.08 -11.70 -4.41
C GLY A 303 -1.05 -12.54 -3.82
N VAL A 304 -1.54 -12.19 -2.63
CA VAL A 304 -2.56 -12.98 -1.94
C VAL A 304 -3.94 -12.74 -2.55
N VAL A 305 -4.58 -13.82 -3.03
CA VAL A 305 -5.98 -13.81 -3.47
C VAL A 305 -6.88 -14.08 -2.27
N GLY A 306 -7.90 -13.23 -2.09
CA GLY A 306 -8.87 -13.29 -1.00
C GLY A 306 -9.29 -11.89 -0.51
N PRO A 307 -10.27 -11.78 0.39
CA PRO A 307 -10.75 -10.49 0.89
C PRO A 307 -9.77 -9.89 1.92
N LEU A 308 -8.75 -9.19 1.45
CA LEU A 308 -7.82 -8.41 2.26
C LEU A 308 -8.26 -6.93 2.25
N ILE A 309 -9.45 -6.68 2.77
CA ILE A 309 -10.05 -5.36 2.88
C ILE A 309 -10.53 -5.09 4.30
N ASN A 310 -10.54 -3.82 4.68
CA ASN A 310 -11.22 -3.34 5.86
C ASN A 310 -12.08 -2.12 5.51
N THR A 311 -13.17 -1.93 6.24
CA THR A 311 -13.99 -0.72 6.15
C THR A 311 -13.52 0.26 7.21
N VAL A 312 -13.24 1.50 6.82
CA VAL A 312 -12.93 2.61 7.74
C VAL A 312 -13.97 3.69 7.60
N LEU A 313 -14.12 4.50 8.63
CA LEU A 313 -15.10 5.59 8.66
C LEU A 313 -14.43 6.93 8.36
N LEU A 314 -15.10 7.72 7.55
CA LEU A 314 -14.79 9.13 7.32
C LEU A 314 -15.86 9.97 8.03
N CYS A 315 -15.50 10.54 9.17
CA CYS A 315 -16.36 11.42 9.95
C CYS A 315 -16.03 12.87 9.62
N LEU A 316 -16.86 13.53 8.81
CA LEU A 316 -16.62 14.88 8.30
C LEU A 316 -17.63 15.86 8.90
N ASP A 317 -17.11 16.99 9.41
CA ASP A 317 -17.94 18.08 9.90
C ASP A 317 -18.17 19.11 8.78
N VAL A 318 -19.37 19.11 8.23
CA VAL A 318 -19.80 19.98 7.12
C VAL A 318 -20.71 21.06 7.68
N GLN A 319 -20.14 22.23 7.98
CA GLN A 319 -20.90 23.38 8.48
C GLN A 319 -21.66 24.08 7.34
N PRO A 320 -22.81 24.73 7.62
CA PRO A 320 -23.42 25.65 6.65
C PRO A 320 -22.40 26.71 6.20
N GLY A 321 -22.22 26.84 4.88
CA GLY A 321 -21.26 27.77 4.29
C GLY A 321 -19.81 27.28 4.24
N SER A 322 -19.51 26.03 4.62
CA SER A 322 -18.19 25.43 4.41
C SER A 322 -17.82 25.45 2.93
N SER A 323 -16.58 25.85 2.62
CA SER A 323 -16.06 25.73 1.25
C SER A 323 -15.66 24.30 0.93
N VAL A 324 -15.76 23.89 -0.35
CA VAL A 324 -15.28 22.55 -0.78
C VAL A 324 -13.83 22.35 -0.41
N ALA A 325 -12.98 23.38 -0.54
CA ALA A 325 -11.57 23.32 -0.19
C ALA A 325 -11.33 22.98 1.30
N SER A 326 -12.12 23.57 2.22
CA SER A 326 -11.98 23.31 3.66
C SER A 326 -12.40 21.89 4.03
N VAL A 327 -13.50 21.39 3.47
CA VAL A 327 -13.97 20.02 3.71
C VAL A 327 -13.03 19.01 3.05
N THR A 328 -12.44 19.35 1.89
CA THR A 328 -11.42 18.52 1.23
C THR A 328 -10.16 18.39 2.09
N ALA A 329 -9.67 19.47 2.66
CA ALA A 329 -8.51 19.43 3.56
C ALA A 329 -8.79 18.57 4.81
N GLN A 330 -9.98 18.72 5.40
CA GLN A 330 -10.44 17.89 6.52
C GLN A 330 -10.51 16.42 6.12
N CYS A 331 -11.09 16.11 4.96
CA CYS A 331 -11.20 14.74 4.44
C CYS A 331 -9.81 14.15 4.22
N GLY A 332 -8.86 14.90 3.68
CA GLY A 332 -7.47 14.44 3.50
C GLY A 332 -6.80 14.06 4.82
N ALA A 333 -6.98 14.87 5.86
CA ALA A 333 -6.46 14.58 7.20
C ALA A 333 -7.12 13.31 7.79
N LYS A 334 -8.46 13.25 7.77
CA LYS A 334 -9.21 12.07 8.28
C LYS A 334 -8.88 10.78 7.53
N LEU A 335 -8.67 10.85 6.22
CA LEU A 335 -8.24 9.71 5.41
C LEU A 335 -6.84 9.24 5.81
N SER A 336 -5.91 10.17 6.03
CA SER A 336 -4.56 9.87 6.49
C SER A 336 -4.57 9.17 7.84
N ASP A 337 -5.37 9.67 8.80
CA ASP A 337 -5.55 9.06 10.11
C ASP A 337 -6.18 7.65 9.99
N ALA A 338 -7.20 7.50 9.14
CA ALA A 338 -7.85 6.21 8.91
C ALA A 338 -6.87 5.17 8.31
N ILE A 339 -6.01 5.59 7.38
CA ILE A 339 -4.95 4.74 6.80
C ILE A 339 -3.94 4.31 7.86
N ALA A 340 -3.50 5.23 8.74
CA ALA A 340 -2.57 4.92 9.82
C ALA A 340 -3.14 3.90 10.82
N HIS A 341 -4.45 3.76 10.88
CA HIS A 341 -5.17 2.86 11.79
C HIS A 341 -6.02 1.80 11.06
N LEU A 342 -5.67 1.50 9.81
CA LEU A 342 -6.42 0.64 8.89
C LEU A 342 -6.60 -0.79 9.38
N HIS A 343 -5.65 -1.30 10.18
CA HIS A 343 -5.66 -2.69 10.62
C HIS A 343 -6.64 -3.02 11.75
N LEU A 344 -7.24 -2.01 12.41
CA LEU A 344 -8.29 -2.28 13.40
C LEU A 344 -9.53 -2.83 12.69
N PRO A 345 -10.03 -4.01 13.07
CA PRO A 345 -11.24 -4.56 12.48
C PRO A 345 -12.43 -3.62 12.58
N PHE A 346 -13.24 -3.55 11.54
CA PHE A 346 -14.47 -2.77 11.53
C PHE A 346 -15.45 -3.21 12.65
N GLU A 347 -15.42 -4.48 12.99
CA GLU A 347 -16.22 -5.10 14.05
C GLU A 347 -15.85 -4.52 15.43
N GLU A 348 -14.58 -4.28 15.71
CA GLU A 348 -14.16 -3.59 16.95
C GLU A 348 -14.65 -2.12 16.96
N MET A 349 -14.69 -1.45 15.79
CA MET A 349 -15.27 -0.10 15.70
C MET A 349 -16.78 -0.10 15.99
N MET A 350 -17.51 -1.12 15.55
CA MET A 350 -18.92 -1.29 15.88
C MET A 350 -19.15 -1.39 17.40
N GLU A 351 -18.35 -2.21 18.08
CA GLU A 351 -18.40 -2.36 19.53
C GLU A 351 -18.09 -1.04 20.25
N MET A 352 -17.07 -0.30 19.80
CA MET A 352 -16.70 1.01 20.37
C MET A 352 -17.80 2.06 20.20
N ALA A 353 -18.56 2.01 19.10
CA ALA A 353 -19.69 2.89 18.84
C ALA A 353 -20.98 2.46 19.59
N GLY A 354 -20.96 1.30 20.26
CA GLY A 354 -22.15 0.72 20.91
C GLY A 354 -23.19 0.24 19.89
N GLU A 355 -22.78 -0.01 18.64
CA GLU A 355 -23.67 -0.50 17.59
C GLU A 355 -23.75 -2.03 17.60
N VAL A 356 -24.97 -2.53 17.56
CA VAL A 356 -25.27 -3.95 17.36
C VAL A 356 -25.72 -4.15 15.93
N SER A 357 -25.26 -5.24 15.31
CA SER A 357 -25.75 -5.61 13.97
C SER A 357 -27.26 -5.80 13.97
N ASN A 358 -27.97 -5.02 13.18
CA ASN A 358 -29.43 -5.05 13.03
C ASN A 358 -29.80 -5.53 11.64
N ALA A 359 -30.88 -6.30 11.53
CA ALA A 359 -31.38 -6.80 10.26
C ALA A 359 -31.95 -5.69 9.34
N ASP A 360 -32.31 -4.54 9.92
CA ASP A 360 -32.99 -3.44 9.21
C ASP A 360 -32.01 -2.44 8.55
N ARG A 361 -30.71 -2.46 8.90
CA ARG A 361 -29.74 -1.45 8.41
C ARG A 361 -28.29 -1.93 8.32
N PRO A 362 -27.46 -1.29 7.46
CA PRO A 362 -26.03 -1.55 7.45
C PRO A 362 -25.38 -1.12 8.77
N PRO A 363 -24.35 -1.83 9.26
CA PRO A 363 -23.68 -1.46 10.49
C PRO A 363 -22.90 -0.14 10.34
N LEU A 364 -22.87 0.70 11.36
CA LEU A 364 -22.17 1.99 11.51
C LEU A 364 -22.47 3.05 10.46
N CYS A 365 -22.52 2.72 9.18
CA CYS A 365 -22.70 3.70 8.12
C CYS A 365 -23.72 3.24 7.08
N SER A 366 -24.70 4.10 6.81
CA SER A 366 -25.70 3.89 5.76
C SER A 366 -25.18 4.28 4.37
N VAL A 367 -24.14 5.12 4.33
CA VAL A 367 -23.50 5.61 3.10
C VAL A 367 -22.10 5.06 3.01
N ASN A 368 -21.75 4.53 1.85
CA ASN A 368 -20.38 4.14 1.49
C ASN A 368 -19.88 4.94 0.29
N PHE A 369 -18.58 5.19 0.22
CA PHE A 369 -17.93 5.81 -0.92
C PHE A 369 -16.68 5.05 -1.31
N ALA A 370 -16.53 4.75 -2.61
CA ALA A 370 -15.34 4.13 -3.17
C ALA A 370 -14.86 4.87 -4.43
N LEU A 371 -13.55 5.05 -4.56
CA LEU A 371 -12.93 5.54 -5.78
C LEU A 371 -12.08 4.44 -6.39
N GLN A 372 -12.34 4.10 -7.64
CA GLN A 372 -11.68 3.02 -8.36
C GLN A 372 -11.02 3.57 -9.62
N GLN A 373 -9.71 3.43 -9.73
CA GLN A 373 -8.99 3.85 -10.93
C GLN A 373 -9.04 2.81 -12.04
N SER A 374 -8.85 1.54 -11.71
CA SER A 374 -9.00 0.36 -12.57
C SER A 374 -8.91 -0.89 -11.71
N PHE A 375 -9.56 -1.98 -12.14
CA PHE A 375 -9.39 -3.30 -11.50
C PHE A 375 -8.21 -4.08 -12.08
N VAL A 376 -7.87 -3.90 -13.35
CA VAL A 376 -6.94 -4.79 -14.06
C VAL A 376 -5.68 -4.11 -14.62
N GLY A 377 -5.48 -2.80 -14.41
CA GLY A 377 -4.30 -2.09 -14.85
C GLY A 377 -4.59 -0.79 -15.63
N VAL A 378 -3.57 -0.22 -16.25
CA VAL A 378 -3.70 1.02 -17.03
C VAL A 378 -4.54 0.76 -18.27
N GLY A 379 -5.69 1.45 -18.39
CA GLY A 379 -6.60 1.34 -19.53
C GLY A 379 -7.65 0.23 -19.41
N ASP A 380 -7.82 -0.41 -18.24
CA ASP A 380 -8.78 -1.51 -18.00
C ASP A 380 -8.59 -2.74 -18.92
N GLU A 381 -7.39 -2.91 -19.50
CA GLU A 381 -7.02 -4.03 -20.37
C GLU A 381 -5.78 -4.76 -19.87
N VAL A 382 -5.84 -6.10 -19.84
CA VAL A 382 -4.67 -6.98 -19.70
C VAL A 382 -4.43 -7.66 -21.03
N ARG A 383 -3.20 -7.61 -21.52
CA ARG A 383 -2.83 -8.21 -22.81
C ARG A 383 -1.58 -9.09 -22.67
N LYS A 384 -1.63 -10.24 -23.31
CA LYS A 384 -0.47 -11.15 -23.46
C LYS A 384 -0.53 -11.82 -24.82
N GLN A 385 0.48 -11.58 -25.67
CA GLN A 385 0.49 -12.06 -27.04
C GLN A 385 -0.82 -11.68 -27.79
N ASP A 386 -1.53 -12.68 -28.33
CA ASP A 386 -2.78 -12.49 -29.08
C ASP A 386 -4.03 -12.41 -28.19
N PHE A 387 -3.87 -12.58 -26.86
CA PHE A 387 -4.98 -12.54 -25.93
C PHE A 387 -5.08 -11.19 -25.23
N ALA A 388 -6.30 -10.72 -25.08
CA ALA A 388 -6.59 -9.56 -24.23
C ALA A 388 -7.88 -9.79 -23.45
N ALA A 389 -7.92 -9.20 -22.25
CA ALA A 389 -9.10 -9.12 -21.40
C ALA A 389 -9.36 -7.66 -21.03
N THR A 390 -10.56 -7.18 -21.27
CA THR A 390 -11.01 -5.83 -20.91
C THR A 390 -12.21 -5.92 -19.99
N THR A 391 -12.25 -5.11 -18.92
CA THR A 391 -13.39 -5.09 -18.01
C THR A 391 -14.55 -4.30 -18.57
N SER A 392 -15.76 -4.83 -18.39
CA SER A 392 -17.03 -4.14 -18.69
C SER A 392 -17.76 -3.77 -17.38
N PRO A 393 -18.74 -2.84 -17.42
CA PRO A 393 -19.58 -2.55 -16.27
C PRO A 393 -20.22 -3.81 -15.70
N SER A 394 -20.12 -3.98 -14.38
CA SER A 394 -20.63 -5.14 -13.66
C SER A 394 -22.15 -5.10 -13.52
N PHE A 395 -22.74 -6.23 -13.11
CA PHE A 395 -24.14 -6.36 -12.77
C PHE A 395 -24.39 -6.01 -11.31
N ASN A 396 -25.57 -5.45 -11.04
CA ASN A 396 -26.02 -5.23 -9.67
C ASN A 396 -26.46 -6.55 -9.04
N ALA A 397 -25.81 -6.91 -7.95
CA ALA A 397 -26.13 -8.08 -7.13
C ALA A 397 -27.09 -7.76 -5.98
N GLY A 398 -27.30 -6.47 -5.68
CA GLY A 398 -28.10 -5.95 -4.57
C GLY A 398 -27.36 -4.84 -3.83
N ALA A 399 -28.10 -4.08 -3.00
CA ALA A 399 -27.54 -2.96 -2.24
C ALA A 399 -27.08 -3.42 -0.84
N LEU A 400 -25.77 -3.42 -0.60
CA LEU A 400 -25.20 -3.72 0.72
C LEU A 400 -25.34 -2.53 1.70
N TYR A 401 -25.27 -1.31 1.18
CA TYR A 401 -25.49 -0.05 1.90
C TYR A 401 -26.83 0.56 1.48
N ASP A 402 -27.33 1.54 2.24
CA ASP A 402 -28.50 2.29 1.80
C ASP A 402 -28.21 3.08 0.52
N LEU A 403 -27.03 3.74 0.51
CA LEU A 403 -26.48 4.43 -0.65
C LEU A 403 -24.98 4.10 -0.76
N ASN A 404 -24.56 3.55 -1.87
CA ASN A 404 -23.17 3.23 -2.14
C ASN A 404 -22.70 4.02 -3.36
N PHE A 405 -21.85 5.03 -3.12
CA PHE A 405 -21.36 5.93 -4.16
C PHE A 405 -20.01 5.44 -4.67
N PHE A 406 -19.84 5.54 -5.99
CA PHE A 406 -18.60 5.19 -6.66
C PHE A 406 -18.14 6.33 -7.57
N MET A 407 -16.83 6.55 -7.62
CA MET A 407 -16.20 7.30 -8.69
C MET A 407 -15.22 6.37 -9.41
N VAL A 408 -15.52 6.02 -10.66
CA VAL A 408 -14.81 4.97 -11.41
C VAL A 408 -14.21 5.57 -12.67
N ARG A 409 -12.93 5.29 -12.91
CA ARG A 409 -12.28 5.63 -14.19
C ARG A 409 -12.68 4.63 -15.25
N ARG A 410 -13.04 5.13 -16.44
CA ARG A 410 -13.34 4.36 -17.64
C ARG A 410 -12.57 4.94 -18.83
N PRO A 411 -12.45 4.23 -19.95
CA PRO A 411 -11.79 4.76 -21.14
C PRO A 411 -12.37 6.11 -21.60
N GLU A 412 -13.68 6.30 -21.49
CA GLU A 412 -14.40 7.53 -21.85
C GLU A 412 -14.30 8.67 -20.82
N GLY A 413 -13.73 8.42 -19.64
CA GLY A 413 -13.55 9.40 -18.57
C GLY A 413 -13.96 8.90 -17.18
N TRP A 414 -14.07 9.82 -16.23
CA TRP A 414 -14.54 9.50 -14.88
C TRP A 414 -16.07 9.44 -14.83
N ARG A 415 -16.59 8.39 -14.21
CA ARG A 415 -18.02 8.18 -14.00
C ARG A 415 -18.32 8.21 -12.50
N ILE A 416 -19.30 8.99 -12.09
CA ILE A 416 -19.90 8.92 -10.75
C ILE A 416 -21.15 8.04 -10.81
N SER A 417 -21.30 7.19 -9.82
CA SER A 417 -22.41 6.23 -9.75
C SER A 417 -22.93 6.16 -8.32
N CYS A 418 -24.20 5.81 -8.18
CA CYS A 418 -24.81 5.47 -6.91
C CYS A 418 -25.62 4.17 -7.06
N GLU A 419 -25.32 3.20 -6.23
CA GLU A 419 -26.16 2.05 -5.95
C GLU A 419 -27.03 2.41 -4.77
N GLY A 420 -28.34 2.46 -4.97
CA GLY A 420 -29.31 2.80 -3.92
C GLY A 420 -30.22 1.63 -3.60
N ASP A 421 -30.54 1.45 -2.32
CA ASP A 421 -31.52 0.48 -1.85
C ASP A 421 -32.92 0.92 -2.29
N THR A 422 -33.54 0.15 -3.19
CA THR A 422 -34.87 0.47 -3.75
C THR A 422 -36.03 0.24 -2.77
N ASP A 423 -35.76 -0.37 -1.62
CA ASP A 423 -36.75 -0.44 -0.55
C ASP A 423 -36.86 0.92 0.17
N LEU A 424 -35.82 1.75 0.14
CA LEU A 424 -35.74 3.06 0.78
C LEU A 424 -35.94 4.22 -0.19
N TYR A 425 -35.35 4.12 -1.40
CA TYR A 425 -35.25 5.26 -2.33
C TYR A 425 -35.92 4.98 -3.66
N ASP A 426 -36.60 5.97 -4.19
CA ASP A 426 -37.02 6.01 -5.58
C ASP A 426 -35.83 6.28 -6.51
N ILE A 427 -35.91 5.79 -7.75
CA ILE A 427 -34.85 6.02 -8.75
C ILE A 427 -34.62 7.51 -8.95
N GLY A 428 -35.67 8.32 -8.96
CA GLY A 428 -35.56 9.77 -9.09
C GLY A 428 -34.81 10.45 -7.97
N THR A 429 -34.93 9.94 -6.73
CA THR A 429 -34.18 10.43 -5.57
C THR A 429 -32.69 10.08 -5.67
N ILE A 430 -32.37 8.86 -6.14
CA ILE A 430 -30.98 8.46 -6.41
C ILE A 430 -30.36 9.34 -7.49
N ASP A 431 -31.08 9.60 -8.58
CA ASP A 431 -30.65 10.50 -9.66
C ASP A 431 -30.46 11.94 -9.14
N ALA A 432 -31.31 12.42 -8.23
CA ALA A 432 -31.17 13.73 -7.61
C ALA A 432 -29.93 13.85 -6.73
N TYR A 433 -29.56 12.82 -5.96
CA TYR A 433 -28.32 12.79 -5.19
C TYR A 433 -27.08 12.81 -6.10
N LEU A 434 -27.07 12.07 -7.19
CA LEU A 434 -26.00 12.11 -8.19
C LEU A 434 -25.89 13.49 -8.83
N ALA A 435 -26.99 14.10 -9.20
CA ALA A 435 -27.01 15.44 -9.79
C ALA A 435 -26.49 16.48 -8.79
N LYS A 436 -26.88 16.39 -7.52
CA LYS A 436 -26.40 17.26 -6.45
C LYS A 436 -24.90 17.07 -6.21
N TRP A 437 -24.40 15.84 -6.18
CA TRP A 437 -22.96 15.57 -6.07
C TRP A 437 -22.19 16.16 -7.24
N ARG A 438 -22.66 15.93 -8.46
CA ARG A 438 -22.07 16.54 -9.67
C ARG A 438 -22.03 18.06 -9.55
N SER A 439 -23.13 18.70 -9.13
CA SER A 439 -23.19 20.14 -8.96
C SER A 439 -22.14 20.67 -7.97
N VAL A 440 -21.90 19.96 -6.85
CA VAL A 440 -20.84 20.32 -5.90
C VAL A 440 -19.46 20.11 -6.54
N LEU A 441 -19.22 19.02 -7.28
CA LEU A 441 -17.97 18.81 -8.01
C LEU A 441 -17.69 19.93 -9.03
N GLU A 442 -18.73 20.48 -9.66
CA GLU A 442 -18.61 21.62 -10.58
C GLU A 442 -18.15 22.91 -9.92
N THR A 443 -18.34 23.09 -8.60
CA THR A 443 -17.85 24.24 -7.83
C THR A 443 -16.40 24.13 -7.39
N VAL A 444 -15.72 23.01 -7.61
CA VAL A 444 -14.31 22.81 -7.25
C VAL A 444 -13.42 23.69 -8.13
N GLU A 445 -12.64 24.56 -7.52
CA GLU A 445 -11.72 25.49 -8.18
C GLU A 445 -10.26 25.07 -8.00
N ILE A 446 -9.43 25.29 -9.02
CA ILE A 446 -7.98 25.12 -8.95
C ILE A 446 -7.41 26.28 -8.13
N GLY A 447 -6.67 25.97 -7.06
CA GLY A 447 -6.03 27.00 -6.23
C GLY A 447 -6.92 27.66 -5.17
N ALA A 448 -8.17 27.20 -5.00
CA ALA A 448 -8.97 27.54 -3.83
C ALA A 448 -8.23 27.05 -2.56
N ARG A 449 -7.54 28.00 -1.90
CA ARG A 449 -6.89 27.70 -0.62
C ARG A 449 -7.98 27.62 0.45
N ALA A 450 -8.03 26.55 1.21
CA ALA A 450 -8.87 26.48 2.40
C ALA A 450 -8.58 27.73 3.26
N ALA A 451 -9.60 28.48 3.63
CA ALA A 451 -9.45 29.42 4.75
C ALA A 451 -8.94 28.57 5.94
N PRO A 452 -7.91 29.00 6.66
CA PRO A 452 -7.34 28.21 7.72
C PRO A 452 -8.47 27.82 8.67
N ALA A 453 -8.65 26.52 8.87
CA ALA A 453 -9.45 26.00 9.97
C ALA A 453 -8.94 26.68 11.26
N PRO A 454 -9.80 26.99 12.26
CA PRO A 454 -9.34 27.59 13.49
C PRO A 454 -8.23 26.71 14.05
N ALA A 455 -7.04 27.27 14.14
CA ALA A 455 -5.78 26.58 14.33
C ALA A 455 -5.83 25.62 15.53
N PRO A 456 -5.38 24.36 15.38
CA PRO A 456 -4.71 23.72 16.47
C PRO A 456 -3.50 24.60 16.79
N ARG A 457 -3.33 24.91 18.06
CA ARG A 457 -2.37 25.88 18.57
C ARG A 457 -0.97 25.64 18.01
N LYS A 458 -0.49 26.66 17.32
CA LYS A 458 0.88 27.09 17.04
C LYS A 458 2.02 26.13 17.33
N ASP A 459 2.66 25.66 16.22
CA ASP A 459 4.11 25.51 16.15
C ASP A 459 4.66 25.94 14.76
N THR A 460 4.18 27.06 14.22
CA THR A 460 4.72 27.69 12.99
C THR A 460 5.75 28.78 13.27
N ALA A 461 6.20 28.91 14.51
CA ALA A 461 7.21 29.92 14.90
C ALA A 461 8.64 29.62 14.39
N GLY A 462 8.87 28.42 13.78
CA GLY A 462 10.20 28.03 13.29
C GLY A 462 10.55 28.40 11.84
N ILE A 463 9.58 28.88 11.04
CA ILE A 463 9.80 29.10 9.59
C ILE A 463 10.44 30.48 9.28
N GLU A 464 10.33 31.45 10.17
CA GLU A 464 10.87 32.81 9.94
C GLU A 464 12.38 32.96 10.15
N GLY A 465 13.05 31.99 10.77
CA GLY A 465 14.48 32.03 11.11
C GLY A 465 15.41 31.16 10.23
N VAL A 466 14.88 30.41 9.27
CA VAL A 466 15.72 29.55 8.41
C VAL A 466 16.25 30.37 7.23
N GLY A 467 17.52 30.75 7.29
CA GLY A 467 18.21 31.49 6.24
C GLY A 467 18.09 30.83 4.87
N VAL A 468 18.00 31.67 3.84
CA VAL A 468 17.72 31.30 2.44
C VAL A 468 18.97 30.68 1.80
N SER A 469 19.32 29.44 2.11
CA SER A 469 20.28 28.66 1.33
C SER A 469 19.84 27.20 1.24
N GLY A 470 19.06 26.90 0.23
CA GLY A 470 18.59 25.58 -0.13
C GLY A 470 17.71 25.65 -1.37
N PHE A 471 17.68 24.56 -2.16
CA PHE A 471 17.04 24.52 -3.49
C PHE A 471 15.55 24.17 -3.45
N MET A 472 15.06 23.57 -2.36
CA MET A 472 13.61 23.35 -2.21
C MET A 472 12.88 24.66 -1.91
N SER A 473 11.82 24.93 -2.66
CA SER A 473 10.92 26.04 -2.37
C SER A 473 10.21 25.83 -1.01
N ARG A 474 9.72 26.91 -0.41
CA ARG A 474 8.88 26.83 0.82
C ARG A 474 7.68 25.90 0.65
N ALA A 475 7.09 25.86 -0.55
CA ALA A 475 5.96 25.00 -0.85
C ALA A 475 6.34 23.51 -0.87
N GLU A 476 7.46 23.16 -1.50
CA GLU A 476 8.00 21.81 -1.50
C GLU A 476 8.40 21.31 -0.11
N LEU A 477 9.06 22.16 0.68
CA LEU A 477 9.38 21.83 2.07
C LEU A 477 8.13 21.59 2.92
N ALA A 478 7.11 22.43 2.76
CA ALA A 478 5.85 22.26 3.48
C ALA A 478 5.07 21.00 3.01
N ALA A 479 5.16 20.65 1.73
CA ALA A 479 4.59 19.41 1.21
C ALA A 479 5.28 18.17 1.80
N LYS A 480 6.62 18.18 1.82
CA LYS A 480 7.40 17.06 2.41
C LYS A 480 7.24 16.98 3.93
N ALA A 481 7.16 18.09 4.63
CA ALA A 481 6.92 18.10 6.07
C ALA A 481 5.60 17.41 6.45
N ARG A 482 4.58 17.49 5.59
CA ARG A 482 3.31 16.76 5.78
C ARG A 482 3.43 15.26 5.60
N ASN A 483 4.43 14.79 4.88
CA ASN A 483 4.68 13.38 4.61
C ASN A 483 5.71 12.75 5.58
N ILE A 484 6.12 13.48 6.63
CA ILE A 484 6.97 12.95 7.69
C ILE A 484 6.15 11.98 8.53
N VAL A 485 6.60 10.72 8.59
CA VAL A 485 5.96 9.68 9.39
C VAL A 485 6.66 9.57 10.75
N ARG A 486 5.88 9.49 11.83
CA ARG A 486 6.39 9.36 13.19
C ARG A 486 5.96 8.03 13.79
N TYR A 487 6.93 7.23 14.19
CA TYR A 487 6.71 5.97 14.90
C TYR A 487 7.10 6.15 16.37
N ASN A 488 6.44 5.45 17.28
CA ASN A 488 6.74 5.45 18.71
C ASN A 488 6.81 6.87 19.29
N GLU A 489 5.93 7.77 18.90
CA GLU A 489 6.00 9.22 19.14
C GLU A 489 6.05 9.58 20.65
N ASN A 490 5.43 8.76 21.50
CA ASN A 490 5.40 8.95 22.96
C ASN A 490 6.58 8.25 23.68
N ALA A 491 7.46 7.59 22.98
CA ALA A 491 8.63 6.96 23.58
C ALA A 491 9.60 8.04 24.09
N PRO A 492 10.33 7.78 25.20
CA PRO A 492 11.29 8.72 25.74
C PRO A 492 12.54 8.84 24.88
N GLY A 493 13.37 9.87 25.15
CA GLY A 493 14.69 10.02 24.58
C GLY A 493 14.75 10.74 23.23
N THR A 494 15.97 10.89 22.70
CA THR A 494 16.23 11.55 21.42
C THR A 494 15.69 10.72 20.26
N PRO A 495 14.81 11.25 19.37
CA PRO A 495 14.29 10.50 18.25
C PRO A 495 15.37 10.16 17.24
N ILE A 496 15.25 8.98 16.63
CA ILE A 496 16.04 8.59 15.46
C ILE A 496 15.39 9.20 14.23
N ILE A 497 16.09 10.06 13.51
CA ILE A 497 15.61 10.70 12.29
C ILE A 497 16.18 9.97 11.09
N ALA A 498 15.33 9.28 10.35
CA ALA A 498 15.68 8.49 9.18
C ALA A 498 15.39 9.24 7.89
N LEU A 499 16.40 9.42 7.04
CA LEU A 499 16.24 9.92 5.68
C LEU A 499 15.88 8.75 4.77
N ASN A 500 14.75 8.88 4.04
CA ASN A 500 14.13 7.78 3.32
C ASN A 500 13.79 8.09 1.86
N ASN A 501 13.92 7.08 1.00
CA ASN A 501 13.40 7.10 -0.38
C ASN A 501 12.37 5.98 -0.61
N THR A 502 12.64 4.77 -0.10
CA THR A 502 11.85 3.57 -0.42
C THR A 502 11.85 2.55 0.73
N ALA A 503 12.67 2.76 1.77
CA ALA A 503 12.75 1.80 2.87
C ALA A 503 11.51 1.91 3.76
N VAL A 504 10.99 0.76 4.18
CA VAL A 504 9.89 0.69 5.14
C VAL A 504 10.48 0.51 6.53
N PHE A 505 10.43 1.56 7.35
CA PHE A 505 11.00 1.54 8.70
C PHE A 505 10.03 0.99 9.78
N TYR A 506 8.84 0.57 9.39
CA TYR A 506 7.86 0.03 10.34
C TYR A 506 8.41 -1.12 11.18
N GLU A 507 9.06 -2.10 10.54
CA GLU A 507 9.64 -3.24 11.26
C GLU A 507 10.78 -2.81 12.18
N LEU A 508 11.62 -1.88 11.75
CA LEU A 508 12.67 -1.32 12.60
C LEU A 508 12.09 -0.54 13.78
N ALA A 509 11.05 0.26 13.55
CA ALA A 509 10.34 0.98 14.62
C ALA A 509 9.72 0.02 15.64
N ARG A 510 9.16 -1.09 15.17
CA ARG A 510 8.63 -2.16 16.03
C ARG A 510 9.74 -2.81 16.87
N GLN A 511 10.91 -3.06 16.27
CA GLN A 511 12.07 -3.63 16.98
C GLN A 511 12.70 -2.65 17.97
N ILE A 512 12.63 -1.34 17.71
CA ILE A 512 13.04 -0.31 18.68
C ILE A 512 12.04 -0.20 19.84
N GLY A 513 10.75 -0.45 19.57
CA GLY A 513 9.70 -0.48 20.56
C GLY A 513 9.48 0.87 21.25
N ASP A 514 8.98 0.84 22.49
CA ASP A 514 8.66 2.03 23.27
C ASP A 514 9.89 2.72 23.91
N GLU A 515 11.09 2.32 23.51
CA GLU A 515 12.31 2.93 24.06
C GLU A 515 12.69 4.24 23.36
N ARG A 516 12.34 4.38 22.05
CA ARG A 516 12.66 5.63 21.30
C ARG A 516 11.70 5.94 20.17
N PRO A 517 11.43 7.24 19.91
CA PRO A 517 10.72 7.67 18.70
C PRO A 517 11.59 7.45 17.46
N LEU A 518 10.96 7.15 16.33
CA LEU A 518 11.58 7.17 15.01
C LEU A 518 10.80 8.11 14.09
N ILE A 519 11.49 9.02 13.43
CA ILE A 519 10.94 10.00 12.49
C ILE A 519 11.45 9.66 11.10
N ASP A 520 10.56 9.34 10.19
CA ASP A 520 10.87 9.00 8.80
C ASP A 520 10.62 10.20 7.89
N ILE A 521 11.67 10.69 7.24
CA ILE A 521 11.65 11.87 6.37
C ILE A 521 11.82 11.44 4.91
N PRO A 522 10.78 11.58 4.06
CA PRO A 522 10.87 11.24 2.63
C PRO A 522 11.73 12.25 1.87
N MET A 523 12.77 11.75 1.17
CA MET A 523 13.71 12.55 0.41
C MET A 523 13.42 12.62 -1.09
N VAL A 524 12.59 11.71 -1.64
CA VAL A 524 12.26 11.70 -3.08
C VAL A 524 11.56 13.01 -3.47
N PRO A 525 12.08 13.78 -4.45
CA PRO A 525 11.43 14.97 -4.92
C PRO A 525 10.15 14.63 -5.73
N GLU A 526 9.18 15.54 -5.72
CA GLU A 526 8.03 15.46 -6.62
C GLU A 526 8.38 16.10 -7.97
N GLY A 527 8.07 15.43 -9.08
CA GLY A 527 8.28 15.95 -10.44
C GLY A 527 8.92 14.96 -11.41
N GLU A 528 8.99 15.36 -12.68
CA GLU A 528 9.57 14.54 -13.75
C GLU A 528 11.12 14.55 -13.69
N PRO A 529 11.80 13.43 -14.01
CA PRO A 529 13.25 13.32 -13.97
C PRO A 529 14.01 14.35 -14.82
N ARG A 530 13.36 14.88 -15.87
CA ARG A 530 13.97 15.83 -16.83
C ARG A 530 14.12 17.25 -16.30
N ASP A 531 13.38 17.58 -15.23
CA ASP A 531 13.29 18.94 -14.69
C ASP A 531 14.26 19.20 -13.52
N PHE A 532 15.06 18.18 -13.13
CA PHE A 532 15.98 18.32 -12.00
C PHE A 532 17.34 18.87 -12.43
N PRO A 533 17.73 20.07 -11.97
CA PRO A 533 19.05 20.62 -12.24
C PRO A 533 20.13 19.78 -11.54
N GLN A 534 21.33 19.77 -12.12
CA GLN A 534 22.49 19.19 -11.43
C GLN A 534 22.79 20.02 -10.17
N ARG A 535 22.74 19.37 -9.01
CA ARG A 535 22.99 19.99 -7.69
C ARG A 535 24.24 19.40 -7.06
N ALA A 536 24.97 20.20 -6.28
CA ALA A 536 26.04 19.66 -5.46
C ALA A 536 25.47 18.75 -4.35
N PHE A 537 26.24 17.76 -3.93
CA PHE A 537 25.82 16.81 -2.90
C PHE A 537 25.53 17.51 -1.56
N GLN A 538 26.31 18.58 -1.25
CA GLN A 538 26.10 19.43 -0.07
C GLN A 538 24.76 20.16 -0.08
N ASP A 539 24.28 20.58 -1.25
CA ASP A 539 23.02 21.29 -1.39
C ASP A 539 21.83 20.35 -1.14
N ILE A 540 21.95 19.08 -1.56
CA ILE A 540 20.95 18.04 -1.28
C ILE A 540 20.92 17.76 0.23
N ALA A 541 22.09 17.73 0.87
CA ALA A 541 22.17 17.57 2.33
C ALA A 541 21.63 18.79 3.09
N ALA A 542 21.78 20.02 2.55
CA ALA A 542 21.19 21.22 3.13
C ALA A 542 19.65 21.18 3.11
N ASP A 543 19.06 20.64 2.04
CA ASP A 543 17.62 20.38 2.01
C ASP A 543 17.21 19.33 3.06
N ALA A 544 18.01 18.29 3.27
CA ALA A 544 17.79 17.33 4.35
C ALA A 544 17.83 18.00 5.74
N VAL A 545 18.81 18.88 5.99
CA VAL A 545 18.92 19.67 7.24
C VAL A 545 17.65 20.50 7.49
N ARG A 546 17.12 21.15 6.45
CA ARG A 546 15.88 21.92 6.56
C ARG A 546 14.69 21.03 6.95
N LEU A 547 14.57 19.83 6.35
CA LEU A 547 13.52 18.88 6.70
C LEU A 547 13.71 18.30 8.11
N ILE A 548 14.95 18.02 8.52
CA ILE A 548 15.30 17.59 9.87
C ILE A 548 14.86 18.64 10.89
N ARG A 549 15.13 19.91 10.64
CA ARG A 549 14.72 21.02 11.53
C ARG A 549 13.22 21.24 11.56
N LEU A 550 12.51 20.99 10.47
CA LEU A 550 11.05 20.99 10.48
C LEU A 550 10.48 19.85 11.33
N ALA A 551 11.14 18.71 11.35
CA ALA A 551 10.75 17.56 12.17
C ALA A 551 11.14 17.75 13.66
N ARG A 552 12.32 18.34 13.90
CA ARG A 552 12.91 18.64 15.22
C ARG A 552 13.77 19.91 15.11
N PRO A 553 13.34 21.06 15.62
CA PRO A 553 14.02 22.36 15.44
C PRO A 553 15.43 22.40 16.00
N HIS A 554 15.69 21.75 17.14
CA HIS A 554 16.99 21.73 17.82
C HIS A 554 17.39 20.31 18.24
N GLY A 555 18.72 20.09 18.27
CA GLY A 555 19.30 18.83 18.74
C GLY A 555 18.99 18.50 20.21
N PRO A 556 19.53 17.43 20.75
CA PRO A 556 20.46 16.53 20.06
C PRO A 556 19.82 15.70 18.94
N TYR A 557 20.60 15.35 17.92
CA TYR A 557 20.13 14.59 16.76
C TYR A 557 20.75 13.20 16.69
N ILE A 558 19.96 12.20 16.32
CA ILE A 558 20.39 10.87 15.86
C ILE A 558 19.92 10.75 14.42
N LEU A 559 20.86 10.73 13.46
CA LEU A 559 20.54 10.71 12.04
C LEU A 559 20.79 9.33 11.45
N MET A 560 19.87 8.86 10.62
CA MET A 560 19.97 7.55 9.96
C MET A 560 19.70 7.67 8.46
N GLY A 561 20.43 6.88 7.65
CA GLY A 561 20.16 6.76 6.22
C GLY A 561 20.60 5.41 5.67
N HIS A 562 19.92 4.99 4.60
CA HIS A 562 20.20 3.75 3.88
C HIS A 562 20.83 4.05 2.51
N CYS A 563 21.77 3.21 2.07
CA CYS A 563 22.42 3.37 0.76
C CYS A 563 23.05 4.78 0.60
N VAL A 564 22.77 5.48 -0.48
CA VAL A 564 23.23 6.86 -0.75
C VAL A 564 22.72 7.86 0.30
N LEU A 565 21.56 7.64 0.90
CA LEU A 565 21.02 8.53 1.94
C LEU A 565 21.80 8.47 3.25
N GLY A 566 22.55 7.40 3.52
CA GLY A 566 23.48 7.39 4.64
C GLY A 566 24.60 8.41 4.47
N ALA A 567 25.13 8.57 3.25
CA ALA A 567 26.12 9.61 2.97
C ALA A 567 25.51 11.03 3.09
N ILE A 568 24.22 11.21 2.70
CA ILE A 568 23.51 12.48 2.91
C ILE A 568 23.29 12.72 4.41
N ALA A 569 22.95 11.69 5.20
CA ALA A 569 22.81 11.83 6.64
C ALA A 569 24.11 12.27 7.33
N LEU A 570 25.26 11.75 6.89
CA LEU A 570 26.57 12.18 7.42
C LEU A 570 26.88 13.64 7.03
N GLU A 571 26.65 14.03 5.77
CA GLU A 571 26.86 15.42 5.34
C GLU A 571 25.90 16.38 6.06
N ALA A 572 24.63 15.99 6.27
CA ALA A 572 23.68 16.75 7.08
C ALA A 572 24.14 16.88 8.54
N ALA A 573 24.71 15.81 9.13
CA ALA A 573 25.29 15.84 10.48
C ALA A 573 26.45 16.85 10.56
N GLN A 574 27.31 16.90 9.53
CA GLN A 574 28.41 17.88 9.45
C GLN A 574 27.90 19.33 9.35
N GLN A 575 26.83 19.56 8.59
CA GLN A 575 26.21 20.89 8.46
C GLN A 575 25.59 21.32 9.78
N LEU A 576 24.83 20.45 10.44
CA LEU A 576 24.23 20.72 11.76
C LEU A 576 25.30 21.03 12.82
N LYS A 577 26.41 20.28 12.86
CA LYS A 577 27.53 20.56 13.79
C LYS A 577 28.20 21.91 13.48
N ARG A 578 28.36 22.29 12.22
CA ARG A 578 28.89 23.61 11.84
C ARG A 578 27.98 24.77 12.28
N GLU A 579 26.67 24.51 12.39
CA GLU A 579 25.68 25.44 12.89
C GLU A 579 25.51 25.41 14.42
N GLY A 580 26.37 24.66 15.13
CA GLY A 580 26.42 24.59 16.60
C GLY A 580 25.49 23.57 17.23
N GLU A 581 24.84 22.72 16.43
CA GLU A 581 23.92 21.70 16.93
C GLU A 581 24.68 20.43 17.39
N THR A 582 24.12 19.72 18.34
CA THR A 582 24.65 18.44 18.83
C THR A 582 24.11 17.26 18.00
N VAL A 583 25.01 16.48 17.42
CA VAL A 583 24.69 15.20 16.78
C VAL A 583 25.27 14.05 17.61
N GLU A 584 24.41 13.28 18.25
CA GLU A 584 24.80 12.16 19.14
C GLU A 584 25.32 10.97 18.35
N LEU A 585 24.65 10.63 17.23
CA LEU A 585 24.96 9.43 16.47
C LEU A 585 24.55 9.60 15.00
N VAL A 586 25.37 9.10 14.10
CA VAL A 586 25.03 8.88 12.69
C VAL A 586 24.99 7.39 12.40
N VAL A 587 23.87 6.92 11.85
CA VAL A 587 23.61 5.50 11.52
C VAL A 587 23.61 5.32 10.00
N LEU A 588 24.57 4.57 9.50
CA LEU A 588 24.80 4.31 8.09
C LEU A 588 24.41 2.86 7.78
N ASN A 589 23.29 2.67 7.11
CA ASN A 589 22.81 1.33 6.76
C ASN A 589 23.24 0.97 5.34
N ASP A 590 24.18 0.05 5.23
CA ASP A 590 24.77 -0.44 3.96
C ASP A 590 25.16 0.70 2.99
N SER A 591 25.68 1.80 3.55
CA SER A 591 26.06 3.02 2.88
C SER A 591 27.57 3.06 2.64
N TRP A 592 27.95 3.37 1.41
CA TRP A 592 29.35 3.49 0.98
C TRP A 592 29.82 4.93 1.13
N CYS A 593 31.07 5.09 1.59
CA CYS A 593 31.71 6.42 1.61
C CYS A 593 31.80 6.99 0.19
N PRO A 594 31.40 8.26 -0.02
CA PRO A 594 31.54 8.94 -1.30
C PRO A 594 32.98 8.89 -1.82
N GLY A 595 33.12 8.54 -3.09
CA GLY A 595 34.45 8.43 -3.74
C GLY A 595 35.28 7.18 -3.41
N TYR A 596 34.83 6.35 -2.45
CA TYR A 596 35.56 5.11 -2.12
C TYR A 596 35.61 4.12 -3.28
N ARG A 597 34.52 3.96 -4.03
CA ARG A 597 34.50 3.08 -5.22
C ARG A 597 35.36 3.59 -6.34
N GLU A 598 35.45 4.89 -6.50
CA GLU A 598 36.25 5.58 -7.52
C GLU A 598 37.74 5.54 -7.19
N SER A 599 38.10 5.53 -5.91
CA SER A 599 39.49 5.43 -5.43
C SER A 599 40.08 4.02 -5.56
N MET A 600 39.25 3.00 -5.77
CA MET A 600 39.75 1.63 -5.97
C MET A 600 40.53 1.49 -7.28
N PRO A 601 41.63 0.71 -7.31
CA PRO A 601 42.28 0.35 -8.55
C PRO A 601 41.34 -0.19 -9.61
N TRP A 602 41.57 0.12 -10.86
CA TRP A 602 40.65 -0.28 -11.95
C TRP A 602 40.49 -1.79 -12.05
N TYR A 603 41.52 -2.59 -11.79
CA TYR A 603 41.46 -4.05 -11.80
C TYR A 603 40.60 -4.60 -10.66
N ASP A 604 40.60 -3.98 -9.47
CA ASP A 604 39.73 -4.35 -8.36
C ASP A 604 38.26 -4.05 -8.70
N ARG A 605 38.01 -2.94 -9.40
CA ARG A 605 36.66 -2.60 -9.91
C ARG A 605 36.19 -3.60 -10.97
N GLN A 606 37.10 -4.13 -11.83
CA GLN A 606 36.75 -5.14 -12.82
C GLN A 606 36.55 -6.52 -12.19
N LEU A 607 37.41 -6.94 -11.28
CA LEU A 607 37.29 -8.19 -10.53
C LEU A 607 35.96 -8.24 -9.75
N ARG A 608 35.58 -7.11 -9.14
CA ARG A 608 34.29 -6.98 -8.49
C ARG A 608 33.09 -7.17 -9.44
N LYS A 609 33.13 -6.51 -10.62
CA LYS A 609 32.08 -6.69 -11.62
C LYS A 609 31.96 -8.15 -12.06
N LEU A 610 33.11 -8.83 -12.17
CA LEU A 610 33.17 -10.25 -12.50
C LEU A 610 32.64 -11.11 -11.34
N GLN A 611 33.02 -10.79 -10.10
CA GLN A 611 32.55 -11.53 -8.91
C GLN A 611 31.03 -11.37 -8.69
N VAL A 612 30.54 -10.12 -8.74
CA VAL A 612 29.07 -9.84 -8.65
C VAL A 612 28.32 -10.54 -9.80
N ARG A 613 28.91 -10.59 -10.98
CA ARG A 613 28.34 -11.35 -12.10
C ARG A 613 28.38 -12.85 -11.84
N ALA A 614 29.52 -13.38 -11.37
CA ALA A 614 29.67 -14.82 -11.08
C ALA A 614 28.67 -15.28 -10.00
N ASP A 615 28.39 -14.47 -9.00
CA ASP A 615 27.45 -14.82 -7.92
C ASP A 615 25.98 -14.62 -8.33
N ASN A 616 25.69 -13.58 -9.10
CA ASN A 616 24.32 -13.24 -9.49
C ASN A 616 23.86 -13.96 -10.76
N ILE A 617 24.74 -14.21 -11.75
CA ILE A 617 24.36 -14.88 -13.00
C ILE A 617 23.68 -16.24 -12.74
N PRO A 618 24.25 -17.16 -11.93
CA PRO A 618 23.59 -18.46 -11.69
C PRO A 618 22.26 -18.34 -10.95
N ARG A 619 22.13 -17.34 -10.06
CA ARG A 619 20.90 -17.08 -9.32
C ARG A 619 19.83 -16.49 -10.24
N ASP A 620 20.19 -15.45 -10.98
CA ASP A 620 19.24 -14.74 -11.83
C ASP A 620 18.92 -15.57 -13.10
N PHE A 621 19.85 -16.41 -13.55
CA PHE A 621 19.58 -17.41 -14.57
C PHE A 621 18.57 -18.47 -14.07
N ARG A 622 18.71 -18.94 -12.82
CA ARG A 622 17.70 -19.84 -12.21
C ARG A 622 16.35 -19.15 -12.07
N LYS A 623 16.32 -17.85 -11.72
CA LYS A 623 15.09 -17.04 -11.71
C LYS A 623 14.49 -16.91 -13.12
N ALA A 624 15.32 -16.68 -14.13
CA ALA A 624 14.88 -16.63 -15.51
C ALA A 624 14.35 -17.98 -16.01
N MET A 625 15.02 -19.08 -15.64
CA MET A 625 14.57 -20.45 -15.96
C MET A 625 13.28 -20.85 -15.22
N ARG A 626 12.99 -20.25 -14.06
CA ARG A 626 11.75 -20.45 -13.30
C ARG A 626 10.64 -19.46 -13.70
N GLY A 627 10.88 -18.57 -14.67
CA GLY A 627 9.91 -17.56 -15.05
C GLY A 627 9.76 -16.37 -14.08
N GLU A 628 10.53 -16.34 -12.98
CA GLU A 628 10.57 -15.24 -11.99
C GLU A 628 11.19 -13.94 -12.56
N MET A 629 11.88 -14.05 -13.68
CA MET A 629 12.48 -12.97 -14.44
C MET A 629 12.42 -13.31 -15.92
N SER A 630 12.06 -12.36 -16.79
CA SER A 630 12.08 -12.67 -18.23
C SER A 630 13.53 -12.93 -18.69
N MET A 631 13.73 -13.90 -19.58
CA MET A 631 15.03 -14.21 -20.15
C MET A 631 15.64 -12.96 -20.84
N VAL A 632 14.78 -12.10 -21.39
CA VAL A 632 15.18 -10.84 -22.04
C VAL A 632 15.70 -9.85 -20.99
N SER A 633 15.02 -9.72 -19.84
CA SER A 633 15.49 -8.88 -18.72
C SER A 633 16.80 -9.39 -18.16
N PHE A 634 16.96 -10.72 -17.98
CA PHE A 634 18.23 -11.35 -17.60
C PHE A 634 19.35 -11.03 -18.59
N LEU A 635 19.12 -11.22 -19.89
CA LEU A 635 20.11 -10.93 -20.93
C LEU A 635 20.47 -9.44 -21.02
N LYS A 636 19.48 -8.55 -20.86
CA LYS A 636 19.71 -7.07 -20.79
C LYS A 636 20.50 -6.69 -19.55
N GLN A 637 20.16 -7.21 -18.37
CA GLN A 637 20.81 -6.89 -17.09
C GLN A 637 22.31 -7.23 -17.12
N TYR A 638 22.69 -8.34 -17.72
CA TYR A 638 24.08 -8.77 -17.82
C TYR A 638 24.79 -8.30 -19.10
N ARG A 639 24.13 -7.52 -19.94
CA ARG A 639 24.63 -7.02 -21.24
C ARG A 639 25.17 -8.14 -22.16
N ILE A 640 24.73 -9.37 -21.96
CA ILE A 640 25.13 -10.51 -22.81
C ILE A 640 24.73 -10.25 -24.26
N VAL A 641 23.64 -9.56 -24.46
CA VAL A 641 23.09 -9.20 -25.77
C VAL A 641 23.93 -8.13 -26.51
N ARG A 642 24.67 -7.30 -25.78
CA ARG A 642 25.54 -6.29 -26.42
C ARG A 642 26.79 -6.90 -27.08
N VAL A 643 27.17 -8.10 -26.63
CA VAL A 643 28.32 -8.85 -27.20
C VAL A 643 27.95 -9.55 -28.51
N LEU A 644 26.67 -9.81 -28.76
CA LEU A 644 26.20 -10.60 -29.90
C LEU A 644 25.53 -9.75 -31.01
N GLY A 645 25.31 -8.45 -30.80
CA GLY A 645 24.72 -7.54 -31.82
C GLY A 645 23.28 -7.87 -32.27
N ILE A 646 22.71 -8.93 -31.74
CA ILE A 646 21.44 -9.53 -32.22
C ILE A 646 20.22 -8.84 -31.61
N ALA A 647 20.31 -8.22 -30.43
CA ALA A 647 19.16 -7.67 -29.75
C ALA A 647 18.74 -6.28 -30.23
N ASP A 648 19.68 -5.46 -30.73
CA ASP A 648 19.34 -4.20 -31.37
C ASP A 648 18.57 -4.45 -32.68
N LEU A 649 18.87 -5.55 -33.35
CA LEU A 649 18.17 -5.98 -34.55
C LEU A 649 16.77 -6.54 -34.20
N ALA A 650 16.65 -7.32 -33.12
CA ALA A 650 15.36 -7.88 -32.69
C ALA A 650 14.42 -6.82 -32.12
N LEU A 651 14.93 -5.79 -31.42
CA LEU A 651 14.15 -4.62 -30.97
C LEU A 651 13.71 -3.75 -32.17
N ARG A 652 14.59 -3.54 -33.17
CA ARG A 652 14.23 -2.79 -34.39
C ARG A 652 13.23 -3.53 -35.30
N LEU A 653 13.20 -4.85 -35.21
CA LEU A 653 12.27 -5.70 -35.96
C LEU A 653 10.96 -5.98 -35.22
N GLY A 654 10.76 -5.39 -34.02
CA GLY A 654 9.51 -5.60 -33.24
C GLY A 654 9.34 -7.01 -32.68
N LEU A 655 10.39 -7.83 -32.69
CA LEU A 655 10.36 -9.23 -32.23
C LEU A 655 10.44 -9.36 -30.71
N ILE A 656 10.71 -8.26 -29.97
CA ILE A 656 10.83 -8.25 -28.52
C ILE A 656 10.15 -6.98 -27.99
N HIS A 657 9.09 -7.12 -27.24
CA HIS A 657 8.40 -6.03 -26.53
C HIS A 657 8.84 -5.97 -25.08
N GLY A 658 9.05 -4.76 -24.56
CA GLY A 658 9.43 -4.53 -23.17
C GLY A 658 8.24 -4.67 -22.22
N ASP A 659 8.48 -5.28 -21.06
CA ASP A 659 7.47 -5.59 -20.06
C ASP A 659 7.07 -4.34 -19.26
N ALA A 660 5.77 -4.10 -19.08
CA ALA A 660 5.22 -2.92 -18.40
C ALA A 660 5.24 -3.01 -16.86
N SER A 661 5.65 -4.15 -16.28
CA SER A 661 5.72 -4.35 -14.83
C SER A 661 6.92 -3.64 -14.16
N GLU A 662 7.89 -3.16 -14.94
CA GLU A 662 9.07 -2.42 -14.44
C GLU A 662 8.77 -0.97 -14.02
N HIS A 663 7.55 -0.44 -14.24
CA HIS A 663 7.30 1.00 -14.09
C HIS A 663 7.24 1.50 -12.64
N LYS A 664 6.82 0.72 -11.66
CA LYS A 664 6.73 1.18 -10.25
C LYS A 664 8.06 1.16 -9.49
N VAL A 665 8.94 0.21 -9.80
CA VAL A 665 10.33 0.22 -9.30
C VAL A 665 11.16 1.26 -10.07
N ALA A 666 10.73 1.65 -11.27
CA ALA A 666 11.38 2.65 -12.10
C ALA A 666 11.17 4.09 -11.62
N GLU A 667 10.08 4.42 -10.92
CA GLU A 667 9.77 5.81 -10.52
C GLU A 667 10.80 6.41 -9.57
N ASN A 668 11.41 5.62 -8.67
CA ASN A 668 12.43 6.11 -7.74
C ASN A 668 13.87 5.76 -8.15
N ARG A 669 14.06 4.86 -9.11
CA ARG A 669 15.39 4.41 -9.54
C ARG A 669 16.21 5.52 -10.17
N TRP A 670 15.60 6.39 -10.95
CA TRP A 670 16.26 7.55 -11.55
C TRP A 670 16.83 8.50 -10.48
N TYR A 671 16.10 8.72 -9.38
CA TYR A 671 16.55 9.58 -8.29
C TYR A 671 17.70 8.96 -7.51
N ILE A 672 17.67 7.67 -7.27
CA ILE A 672 18.81 6.94 -6.68
C ILE A 672 20.02 7.01 -7.59
N GLU A 673 19.87 6.81 -8.91
CA GLU A 673 20.94 6.94 -9.90
C GLU A 673 21.50 8.38 -9.96
N TYR A 674 20.63 9.39 -9.89
CA TYR A 674 21.00 10.79 -9.78
C TYR A 674 21.82 11.05 -8.51
N LEU A 675 21.35 10.62 -7.34
CA LEU A 675 22.07 10.77 -6.07
C LEU A 675 23.41 10.05 -6.07
N LEU A 676 23.50 8.85 -6.62
CA LEU A 676 24.75 8.09 -6.76
C LEU A 676 25.75 8.81 -7.68
N ALA A 677 25.28 9.45 -8.74
CA ALA A 677 26.14 10.26 -9.62
C ALA A 677 26.72 11.49 -8.91
N GLN A 678 25.92 12.15 -8.05
CA GLN A 678 26.41 13.26 -7.22
C GLN A 678 27.33 12.76 -6.11
N GLN A 679 27.01 11.65 -5.46
CA GLN A 679 27.85 11.01 -4.44
C GLN A 679 29.25 10.65 -4.97
N ALA A 680 29.35 10.15 -6.20
CA ALA A 680 30.61 9.77 -6.80
C ALA A 680 31.62 10.96 -6.92
N ARG A 681 31.08 12.17 -7.06
CA ARG A 681 31.89 13.43 -7.18
C ARG A 681 32.18 14.06 -5.83
N HIS A 682 31.42 13.70 -4.78
CA HIS A 682 31.59 14.27 -3.45
C HIS A 682 32.78 13.67 -2.72
N ARG A 683 33.49 14.51 -1.97
CA ARG A 683 34.55 14.12 -1.05
C ARG A 683 34.20 14.68 0.32
N PRO A 684 33.65 13.84 1.23
CA PRO A 684 33.22 14.31 2.54
C PRO A 684 34.44 14.79 3.35
N PRO A 685 34.34 15.92 4.04
CA PRO A 685 35.37 16.32 5.02
C PRO A 685 35.40 15.34 6.20
N SER A 686 36.42 15.45 7.05
CA SER A 686 36.54 14.60 8.25
C SER A 686 35.39 14.85 9.21
N TYR A 687 34.89 13.76 9.84
CA TYR A 687 33.83 13.79 10.81
C TYR A 687 34.30 13.21 12.15
N ASP A 688 34.28 14.02 13.20
CA ASP A 688 34.77 13.71 14.54
C ASP A 688 33.71 13.10 15.49
N GLY A 689 32.47 12.93 15.01
CA GLY A 689 31.37 12.36 15.77
C GLY A 689 31.34 10.83 15.79
N GLU A 690 30.33 10.30 16.45
CA GLU A 690 30.08 8.86 16.56
C GLU A 690 29.30 8.34 15.36
N VAL A 691 29.76 7.26 14.73
CA VAL A 691 29.16 6.64 13.55
C VAL A 691 28.95 5.15 13.79
N GLN A 692 27.73 4.66 13.54
CA GLN A 692 27.39 3.25 13.48
C GLN A 692 27.15 2.85 12.02
N VAL A 693 27.90 1.90 11.52
CA VAL A 693 27.67 1.29 10.20
C VAL A 693 27.01 -0.07 10.41
N PHE A 694 25.84 -0.26 9.82
CA PHE A 694 25.24 -1.58 9.65
C PHE A 694 25.51 -2.05 8.23
N ARG A 695 26.18 -3.18 8.10
CA ARG A 695 26.61 -3.75 6.84
C ARG A 695 25.86 -5.05 6.58
N SER A 696 25.28 -5.19 5.38
CA SER A 696 24.67 -6.44 4.92
C SER A 696 25.70 -7.58 4.91
N ALA A 697 25.35 -8.73 5.50
CA ALA A 697 26.21 -9.92 5.54
C ALA A 697 26.49 -10.52 4.14
N GLN A 698 25.65 -10.20 3.17
CA GLN A 698 25.77 -10.65 1.77
C GLN A 698 26.58 -9.69 0.88
N VAL A 699 27.06 -8.59 1.43
CA VAL A 699 28.08 -7.78 0.72
C VAL A 699 29.37 -8.56 0.67
N LEU A 700 29.96 -8.64 -0.52
CA LEU A 700 31.18 -9.38 -0.80
C LEU A 700 32.29 -9.11 0.21
N ARG A 701 32.88 -10.19 0.76
CA ARG A 701 34.00 -10.19 1.69
C ARG A 701 35.31 -10.30 0.92
N GLY A 702 36.38 -9.82 1.50
CA GLY A 702 37.75 -10.07 1.03
C GLY A 702 38.59 -8.83 0.94
N ARG A 703 39.80 -8.98 0.35
CA ARG A 703 40.79 -7.89 0.16
C ARG A 703 40.29 -6.69 -0.66
N LEU A 704 39.12 -6.88 -1.34
CA LEU A 704 38.56 -5.89 -2.25
C LEU A 704 37.65 -4.86 -1.58
N PHE A 705 37.24 -5.09 -0.33
CA PHE A 705 36.30 -4.19 0.38
C PHE A 705 36.70 -4.02 1.83
N ALA A 706 36.95 -2.78 2.21
CA ALA A 706 37.13 -2.44 3.60
C ALA A 706 35.88 -2.81 4.38
N HIS A 707 36.06 -3.37 5.57
CA HIS A 707 34.97 -3.76 6.47
C HIS A 707 34.05 -2.58 6.76
N GLU A 708 34.61 -1.37 6.83
CA GLU A 708 33.93 -0.11 7.13
C GLU A 708 33.36 0.59 5.88
N LEU A 709 33.25 -0.08 4.74
CA LEU A 709 32.72 0.47 3.47
C LEU A 709 33.39 1.81 3.03
N GLY A 710 34.68 2.01 3.38
CA GLY A 710 35.44 3.18 3.05
C GLY A 710 35.32 4.37 4.00
N TRP A 711 34.59 4.24 5.11
CA TRP A 711 34.35 5.34 6.04
C TRP A 711 35.51 5.66 6.98
N ARG A 712 36.47 4.73 7.19
CA ARG A 712 37.59 4.92 8.13
C ARG A 712 38.43 6.18 7.91
N PRO A 713 38.78 6.57 6.67
CA PRO A 713 39.53 7.79 6.43
C PRO A 713 38.74 9.08 6.71
N VAL A 714 37.43 9.03 6.69
CA VAL A 714 36.55 10.19 6.89
C VAL A 714 36.13 10.32 8.35
N VAL A 715 35.82 9.22 9.02
CA VAL A 715 35.35 9.23 10.41
C VAL A 715 36.56 9.17 11.34
N THR A 716 36.92 10.32 11.92
CA THR A 716 38.03 10.46 12.90
C THR A 716 37.58 10.16 14.31
N GLY A 717 36.26 10.25 14.57
CA GLY A 717 35.61 9.88 15.83
C GLY A 717 35.41 8.37 15.99
N LYS A 718 34.45 7.98 16.79
CA LYS A 718 34.14 6.57 17.05
C LYS A 718 33.35 5.93 15.90
N LEU A 719 33.97 4.95 15.23
CA LEU A 719 33.35 4.18 14.15
C LEU A 719 33.14 2.73 14.59
N VAL A 720 31.88 2.29 14.60
CA VAL A 720 31.50 0.91 14.91
C VAL A 720 30.82 0.28 13.70
N VAL A 721 31.18 -0.96 13.37
CA VAL A 721 30.59 -1.69 12.25
C VAL A 721 29.95 -2.97 12.78
N THR A 722 28.71 -3.21 12.37
CA THR A 722 27.93 -4.41 12.72
C THR A 722 27.44 -5.08 11.46
N GLU A 723 27.69 -6.39 11.31
CA GLU A 723 27.11 -7.17 10.21
C GLU A 723 25.64 -7.52 10.52
N VAL A 724 24.79 -7.38 9.51
CA VAL A 724 23.34 -7.59 9.59
C VAL A 724 22.92 -8.67 8.59
N PRO A 725 22.10 -9.65 8.98
CA PRO A 725 21.56 -10.65 8.05
C PRO A 725 20.74 -10.01 6.93
N GLY A 726 20.81 -10.59 5.75
CA GLY A 726 20.03 -10.16 4.57
C GLY A 726 20.85 -9.49 3.48
N MET A 727 20.18 -9.18 2.38
CA MET A 727 20.73 -8.41 1.25
C MET A 727 20.58 -6.91 1.49
N HIS A 728 21.17 -6.11 0.63
CA HIS A 728 21.14 -4.64 0.66
C HIS A 728 19.71 -4.06 0.77
N ASP A 729 18.78 -4.59 0.01
CA ASP A 729 17.38 -4.19 -0.04
C ASP A 729 16.50 -4.81 1.07
N GLN A 730 17.04 -5.76 1.84
CA GLN A 730 16.32 -6.54 2.86
C GLN A 730 16.80 -6.29 4.29
N ILE A 731 17.76 -5.39 4.46
CA ILE A 731 18.43 -5.11 5.76
C ILE A 731 17.43 -4.65 6.85
N PHE A 732 16.29 -4.05 6.47
CA PHE A 732 15.23 -3.63 7.40
C PHE A 732 14.10 -4.65 7.58
N ARG A 733 14.22 -5.86 6.99
CA ARG A 733 13.24 -6.93 7.17
C ARG A 733 13.57 -7.78 8.39
N SER A 734 12.56 -8.40 8.96
CA SER A 734 12.54 -9.24 10.16
C SER A 734 13.87 -9.51 10.89
N ALA A 735 14.76 -10.35 10.35
CA ALA A 735 16.04 -10.69 10.99
C ALA A 735 17.03 -9.52 11.01
N GLY A 736 17.09 -8.72 9.94
CA GLY A 736 17.95 -7.54 9.84
C GLY A 736 17.49 -6.43 10.77
N ALA A 737 16.21 -6.10 10.75
CA ALA A 737 15.59 -5.11 11.64
C ALA A 737 15.77 -5.46 13.11
N ALA A 738 15.66 -6.76 13.48
CA ALA A 738 15.86 -7.22 14.86
C ALA A 738 17.31 -6.98 15.34
N VAL A 739 18.30 -7.23 14.49
CA VAL A 739 19.72 -6.97 14.82
C VAL A 739 19.97 -5.47 14.96
N ILE A 740 19.49 -4.66 14.00
CA ILE A 740 19.64 -3.20 14.03
C ILE A 740 18.95 -2.62 15.25
N GLY A 741 17.69 -2.97 15.50
CA GLY A 741 16.92 -2.50 16.65
C GLY A 741 17.57 -2.85 17.99
N LYS A 742 18.01 -4.10 18.18
CA LYS A 742 18.72 -4.54 19.38
C LYS A 742 20.02 -3.74 19.61
N GLN A 743 20.83 -3.53 18.57
CA GLN A 743 22.08 -2.80 18.69
C GLN A 743 21.85 -1.31 18.98
N LEU A 744 20.86 -0.70 18.33
CA LEU A 744 20.52 0.72 18.57
C LEU A 744 20.02 0.90 20.02
N ARG A 745 19.14 0.03 20.52
CA ARG A 745 18.70 0.07 21.93
C ARG A 745 19.85 -0.02 22.90
N ALA A 746 20.71 -1.04 22.74
CA ALA A 746 21.85 -1.27 23.64
C ALA A 746 22.84 -0.08 23.64
N ARG A 747 23.07 0.52 22.46
CA ARG A 747 24.01 1.63 22.33
C ARG A 747 23.47 2.93 22.91
N LEU A 748 22.21 3.22 22.67
CA LEU A 748 21.56 4.47 23.10
C LEU A 748 21.20 4.46 24.58
N ALA A 749 20.93 3.29 25.19
CA ALA A 749 20.79 3.15 26.65
C ALA A 749 22.10 3.45 27.42
N GLY A 750 23.27 3.14 26.84
CA GLY A 750 24.56 3.45 27.42
C GLY A 750 24.90 4.94 27.47
N THR A 751 24.41 5.72 26.52
CA THR A 751 24.64 7.17 26.41
C THR A 751 23.85 7.95 27.47
N GLU A 752 22.65 7.52 27.82
CA GLU A 752 21.81 8.16 28.84
C GLU A 752 22.31 7.91 30.27
N ALA A 753 22.94 6.76 30.54
CA ALA A 753 23.58 6.48 31.83
C ALA A 753 24.78 7.40 32.07
N GLY A 754 25.55 7.75 31.00
CA GLY A 754 26.66 8.69 31.07
C GLY A 754 26.25 10.13 31.32
N THR A 755 25.13 10.57 30.72
CA THR A 755 24.59 11.94 30.89
C THR A 755 23.88 12.13 32.24
N ARG A 756 23.24 11.11 32.82
CA ARG A 756 22.69 11.17 34.15
C ARG A 756 23.76 11.15 35.27
N GLY A 757 24.90 10.50 35.01
CA GLY A 757 26.05 10.52 35.92
C GLY A 757 26.79 11.87 35.97
N ALA A 758 26.73 12.67 34.93
CA ALA A 758 27.37 14.00 34.88
C ALA A 758 26.52 15.12 35.49
N ALA A 759 25.22 14.90 35.70
CA ALA A 759 24.29 15.89 36.24
C ALA A 759 24.12 15.82 37.78
N VAL A 760 24.74 14.87 38.45
CA VAL A 760 24.64 14.65 39.92
C VAL A 760 25.93 14.97 40.67
N SER A 761 27.03 15.36 40.01
CA SER A 761 28.30 15.72 40.68
C SER A 761 28.61 17.22 40.63
N GLY A 762 27.62 18.03 41.01
CA GLY A 762 27.75 19.49 41.17
C GLY A 762 27.29 19.95 42.53
N GLU A 763 27.80 19.36 43.62
CA GLU A 763 27.69 19.95 44.94
C GLU A 763 29.07 20.04 45.56
N THR A 764 29.40 21.22 45.97
CA THR A 764 30.58 21.74 46.61
C THR A 764 31.02 20.96 47.82
N ASP A 765 32.33 20.62 47.89
CA ASP A 765 33.03 20.53 49.17
C ASP A 765 34.41 21.19 49.09
N ALA A 766 34.58 22.18 49.96
CA ALA A 766 35.83 22.88 50.22
C ALA A 766 36.79 22.01 51.02
N PRO A 767 38.12 22.17 50.87
CA PRO A 767 39.07 21.28 51.54
C PRO A 767 39.30 21.66 53.02
N PRO A 768 39.42 20.71 53.93
CA PRO A 768 39.99 20.99 55.26
C PRO A 768 41.50 20.90 55.24
N ALA A 769 42.09 21.89 55.91
CA ALA A 769 43.51 22.05 56.11
C ALA A 769 44.18 20.94 56.93
N SER A 770 45.40 20.67 56.53
CA SER A 770 46.56 20.07 57.26
C SER A 770 46.37 19.60 58.71
N ARG A 771 46.89 18.38 59.00
CA ARG A 771 47.90 18.18 60.07
C ARG A 771 48.75 16.93 59.80
N LEU A 772 50.02 17.16 59.83
CA LEU A 772 51.10 16.19 60.00
C LEU A 772 51.00 15.36 61.28
N SER A 773 51.43 14.13 61.20
CA SER A 773 52.39 13.44 62.09
C SER A 773 51.96 12.02 62.39
N ALA A 774 52.69 11.10 62.08
CA ALA A 774 53.51 10.02 62.56
C ALA A 774 53.57 8.84 61.60
#